data_64c0837451ca7fa690afbba3c2e60068
#
_entry.id   64c0837451ca7fa690afbba3c2e60068
#
_cell.length_a   1.000
_cell.length_b   1.000
_cell.length_c   1.000
_cell.angle_alpha   90.00
_cell.angle_beta   90.00
_cell.angle_gamma   90.00
#
_symmetry.space_group_name_H-M   'P 1'
#
loop_
_entity.id
_entity.type
_entity.pdbx_description
1 polymer ?
#
loop_
_entity_poly.entity_id
_entity_poly.type
_entity_poly.pdbx_seq_one_letter_code
_entity_poly.pdbx_strand_id
1 'polypeptide(L)'
;MGWDAFGLPAENAAIEKRVHPNEWTQENVAYMKGQLRRMGLSYDWTREVNTSQPDYYRWNQWIFIKMVERDLAYRKRSAVNWCPSCETVLANEQVLVQEGKEGGVCWRCSSVVIQKELEQWFFRITNYAQELLDDCDRLTSWPARVLAMQRHWIGRSQGVEVDFPAAEPLADLPAIRIFTTRPDTIHGATFMSLAPESPLVEQLIAGRPEAQAVRAFVDRVSRLDKAARTSADREKEGVFTGAYAINPFTQDRIPIWVANFVLYEYGTGAIMAVPAHDQRDFEFAKQYGIPIRLVIQNPEHTLHADALEEAYEEQAQAGVLVNSGTFSGLSVPEAKPAIGAYVEQQGWGKRTVNFRLRDWGISRQRYWGTPIPMLYCDRCGIVPVPETALPVTLPSDVPFTGKGGSPLKESPSFVKATCPTCGGMARRETDTMDTFVDSSWYFLRYCSPKETTQPVNPKASSYWMAVDQYVGGIEHAVLHLLYARFFTKVLRDLGLTTASEPFAHLLTQGMVTKETYWCDEHRWVFPTEIKKEDGKRTCAHCGREIVVGRTEKMSKSRKNIASPEELCDRFGADTARLFSLFAAPPEKDLEWSDTGVEGGYRFLNRVWRLVHELQPVLSICSGSGAASQPASSSQEDPSPLCEHLYRAAHRTIKKVTEDLDRDFQFNTAVAALMEFVNELYKLWNDHSASSLSAGEVQAWRSAMEHLILLLSPFAPHVSEELWETLGRTASVGQQPWPSFQAKWVEQAEWTIPLQVNGKLRSKIVVPAGSSKEEVLAHAHADPKLGEWLQGKPPRKVIYVEHKLVNFVV
;
A
#
# COMPACT_ATOMS: atom_id res chain seq x y z
N MET A 1 -15.87 12.01 -7.32
CA MET A 1 -15.13 11.00 -8.13
C MET A 1 -13.96 11.66 -8.81
N GLY A 2 -12.78 11.00 -8.90
CA GLY A 2 -11.60 11.51 -9.57
C GLY A 2 -11.08 10.54 -10.62
N TRP A 3 -10.60 11.12 -11.72
CA TRP A 3 -9.99 10.42 -12.83
C TRP A 3 -8.52 10.78 -12.88
N ASP A 4 -7.65 9.85 -12.49
CA ASP A 4 -6.20 9.98 -12.65
C ASP A 4 -5.84 9.52 -14.06
N ALA A 5 -5.95 10.45 -15.00
CA ALA A 5 -6.10 10.15 -16.40
C ALA A 5 -4.83 10.38 -17.24
N PHE A 6 -3.77 10.92 -16.64
CA PHE A 6 -2.46 11.03 -17.28
C PHE A 6 -1.68 9.70 -17.28
N GLY A 7 -0.69 9.60 -18.12
CA GLY A 7 0.32 8.55 -18.09
C GLY A 7 0.34 7.64 -19.30
N LEU A 8 1.35 6.79 -19.28
CA LEU A 8 1.74 5.91 -20.38
C LEU A 8 0.65 4.92 -20.86
N PRO A 9 -0.26 4.37 -20.00
CA PRO A 9 -1.30 3.48 -20.52
C PRO A 9 -2.24 4.15 -21.52
N ALA A 10 -2.68 5.38 -21.22
CA ALA A 10 -3.54 6.14 -22.12
C ALA A 10 -2.80 6.57 -23.39
N GLU A 11 -1.53 7.00 -23.26
CA GLU A 11 -0.69 7.36 -24.38
C GLU A 11 -0.45 6.17 -25.32
N ASN A 12 -0.07 4.98 -24.79
CA ASN A 12 0.15 3.78 -25.59
C ASN A 12 -1.13 3.31 -26.30
N ALA A 13 -2.27 3.30 -25.59
CA ALA A 13 -3.56 2.93 -26.18
C ALA A 13 -3.95 3.90 -27.32
N ALA A 14 -3.73 5.20 -27.13
CA ALA A 14 -3.98 6.22 -28.13
C ALA A 14 -3.07 6.02 -29.38
N ILE A 15 -1.79 5.70 -29.19
CA ILE A 15 -0.86 5.37 -30.26
C ILE A 15 -1.34 4.12 -31.04
N GLU A 16 -1.69 3.04 -30.31
CA GLU A 16 -2.18 1.79 -30.91
C GLU A 16 -3.45 2.01 -31.73
N LYS A 17 -4.38 2.81 -31.21
CA LYS A 17 -5.67 3.13 -31.86
C LYS A 17 -5.61 4.29 -32.85
N ARG A 18 -4.47 4.99 -32.93
CA ARG A 18 -4.26 6.18 -33.78
C ARG A 18 -5.25 7.31 -33.50
N VAL A 19 -5.54 7.55 -32.23
CA VAL A 19 -6.38 8.64 -31.74
C VAL A 19 -5.59 9.56 -30.81
N HIS A 20 -6.11 10.78 -30.57
CA HIS A 20 -5.43 11.66 -29.61
C HIS A 20 -5.63 11.16 -28.16
N PRO A 21 -4.60 11.16 -27.27
CA PRO A 21 -4.73 10.67 -25.89
C PRO A 21 -5.88 11.33 -25.10
N ASN A 22 -6.13 12.60 -25.32
CA ASN A 22 -7.25 13.30 -24.68
C ASN A 22 -8.62 12.73 -25.10
N GLU A 23 -8.84 12.50 -26.38
CA GLU A 23 -10.11 11.93 -26.90
C GLU A 23 -10.32 10.53 -26.31
N TRP A 24 -9.32 9.68 -26.41
CA TRP A 24 -9.33 8.34 -25.85
C TRP A 24 -9.64 8.35 -24.33
N THR A 25 -9.02 9.27 -23.61
CA THR A 25 -9.24 9.42 -22.16
C THR A 25 -10.66 9.87 -21.84
N GLN A 26 -11.19 10.85 -22.55
CA GLN A 26 -12.55 11.35 -22.34
C GLN A 26 -13.62 10.28 -22.64
N GLU A 27 -13.45 9.50 -23.71
CA GLU A 27 -14.35 8.39 -24.03
C GLU A 27 -14.35 7.33 -22.93
N ASN A 28 -13.17 6.94 -22.42
CA ASN A 28 -13.06 5.99 -21.31
C ASN A 28 -13.67 6.52 -20.01
N VAL A 29 -13.44 7.80 -19.69
CA VAL A 29 -14.05 8.45 -18.50
C VAL A 29 -15.58 8.41 -18.61
N ALA A 30 -16.14 8.75 -19.77
CA ALA A 30 -17.60 8.72 -20.00
C ALA A 30 -18.17 7.30 -19.85
N TYR A 31 -17.48 6.30 -20.43
CA TYR A 31 -17.87 4.90 -20.34
C TYR A 31 -17.81 4.38 -18.89
N MET A 32 -16.69 4.57 -18.19
CA MET A 32 -16.53 4.15 -16.80
C MET A 32 -17.53 4.85 -15.86
N LYS A 33 -17.82 6.13 -16.09
CA LYS A 33 -18.83 6.88 -15.35
C LYS A 33 -20.22 6.25 -15.48
N GLY A 34 -20.58 5.78 -16.69
CA GLY A 34 -21.79 5.00 -16.92
C GLY A 34 -21.82 3.70 -16.11
N GLN A 35 -20.73 2.95 -16.10
CA GLN A 35 -20.62 1.71 -15.33
C GLN A 35 -20.74 1.96 -13.81
N LEU A 36 -20.05 2.97 -13.27
CA LEU A 36 -20.09 3.30 -11.85
C LEU A 36 -21.50 3.76 -11.40
N ARG A 37 -22.21 4.51 -12.24
CA ARG A 37 -23.61 4.88 -12.00
C ARG A 37 -24.53 3.66 -12.01
N ARG A 38 -24.34 2.76 -12.97
CA ARG A 38 -25.09 1.50 -13.05
C ARG A 38 -24.89 0.61 -11.83
N MET A 39 -23.67 0.62 -11.27
CA MET A 39 -23.34 -0.10 -10.03
C MET A 39 -23.97 0.51 -8.78
N GLY A 40 -24.67 1.65 -8.88
CA GLY A 40 -25.29 2.32 -7.73
C GLY A 40 -24.28 2.88 -6.72
N LEU A 41 -23.12 3.34 -7.18
CA LEU A 41 -22.12 3.95 -6.29
C LEU A 41 -22.52 5.40 -5.99
N SER A 42 -22.59 5.74 -4.71
CA SER A 42 -23.10 7.00 -4.18
C SER A 42 -22.06 8.13 -4.16
N TYR A 43 -21.36 8.37 -5.28
CA TYR A 43 -20.43 9.49 -5.40
C TYR A 43 -21.16 10.83 -5.50
N ASP A 44 -20.58 11.86 -4.85
CA ASP A 44 -20.96 13.25 -5.15
C ASP A 44 -20.34 13.68 -6.49
N TRP A 45 -21.08 13.51 -7.58
CA TRP A 45 -20.67 13.87 -8.93
C TRP A 45 -20.47 15.38 -9.15
N THR A 46 -20.93 16.23 -8.22
CA THR A 46 -20.68 17.67 -8.28
C THR A 46 -19.24 18.03 -7.88
N ARG A 47 -18.53 17.10 -7.24
CA ARG A 47 -17.13 17.18 -6.84
C ARG A 47 -16.21 16.32 -7.72
N GLU A 48 -16.61 16.11 -8.96
CA GLU A 48 -15.81 15.39 -9.95
C GLU A 48 -14.53 16.15 -10.31
N VAL A 49 -13.41 15.43 -10.39
CA VAL A 49 -12.08 15.96 -10.70
C VAL A 49 -11.46 15.09 -11.79
N ASN A 50 -10.75 15.69 -12.75
CA ASN A 50 -9.96 14.97 -13.76
C ASN A 50 -8.57 15.57 -13.83
N THR A 51 -7.56 14.78 -13.49
CA THR A 51 -6.17 15.24 -13.37
C THR A 51 -5.56 15.68 -14.71
N SER A 52 -6.07 15.16 -15.85
CA SER A 52 -5.60 15.52 -17.19
C SER A 52 -6.22 16.80 -17.76
N GLN A 53 -7.11 17.45 -17.03
CA GLN A 53 -7.69 18.71 -17.46
C GLN A 53 -6.87 19.91 -17.03
N PRO A 54 -6.80 20.98 -17.86
CA PRO A 54 -6.03 22.19 -17.55
C PRO A 54 -6.43 22.88 -16.24
N ASP A 55 -7.68 22.80 -15.84
CA ASP A 55 -8.20 23.37 -14.58
C ASP A 55 -7.69 22.63 -13.32
N TYR A 56 -7.25 21.38 -13.47
CA TYR A 56 -6.57 20.64 -12.42
C TYR A 56 -5.06 20.80 -12.50
N TYR A 57 -4.42 20.46 -13.64
CA TYR A 57 -2.96 20.38 -13.68
C TYR A 57 -2.26 21.76 -13.64
N ARG A 58 -3.00 22.88 -13.88
CA ARG A 58 -2.47 24.22 -13.57
C ARG A 58 -1.99 24.32 -12.13
N TRP A 59 -2.62 23.61 -11.22
CA TRP A 59 -2.26 23.64 -9.81
C TRP A 59 -1.06 22.75 -9.49
N ASN A 60 -0.84 21.66 -10.22
CA ASN A 60 0.44 20.92 -10.18
C ASN A 60 1.59 21.86 -10.57
N GLN A 61 1.39 22.64 -11.64
CA GLN A 61 2.36 23.61 -12.12
C GLN A 61 2.60 24.72 -11.10
N TRP A 62 1.56 25.23 -10.48
CA TRP A 62 1.65 26.24 -9.43
C TRP A 62 2.41 25.70 -8.21
N ILE A 63 2.05 24.51 -7.72
CA ILE A 63 2.73 23.84 -6.61
C ILE A 63 4.22 23.64 -6.94
N PHE A 64 4.53 23.18 -8.15
CA PHE A 64 5.91 23.03 -8.59
C PHE A 64 6.69 24.35 -8.53
N ILE A 65 6.14 25.45 -9.01
CA ILE A 65 6.78 26.79 -8.93
C ILE A 65 7.01 27.16 -7.46
N LYS A 66 6.01 26.96 -6.58
CA LYS A 66 6.16 27.21 -5.14
C LYS A 66 7.25 26.36 -4.48
N MET A 67 7.43 25.14 -4.94
CA MET A 67 8.51 24.26 -4.49
C MET A 67 9.88 24.74 -5.01
N VAL A 68 9.97 25.25 -6.25
CA VAL A 68 11.20 25.90 -6.76
C VAL A 68 11.57 27.12 -5.92
N GLU A 69 10.61 28.00 -5.62
CA GLU A 69 10.81 29.18 -4.80
C GLU A 69 11.33 28.87 -3.38
N ARG A 70 11.03 27.67 -2.86
CA ARG A 70 11.44 27.20 -1.53
C ARG A 70 12.64 26.24 -1.55
N ASP A 71 13.32 26.12 -2.67
CA ASP A 71 14.42 25.14 -2.87
C ASP A 71 14.00 23.67 -2.61
N LEU A 72 12.71 23.36 -2.75
CA LEU A 72 12.17 22.01 -2.67
C LEU A 72 12.12 21.31 -4.02
N ALA A 73 12.22 22.05 -5.12
CA ALA A 73 12.36 21.50 -6.46
C ALA A 73 13.64 22.04 -7.11
N TYR A 74 14.45 21.17 -7.69
CA TYR A 74 15.73 21.53 -8.29
C TYR A 74 16.06 20.63 -9.48
N ARG A 75 16.98 21.08 -10.33
CA ARG A 75 17.45 20.36 -11.50
C ARG A 75 18.91 19.97 -11.35
N LYS A 76 19.24 18.71 -11.68
CA LYS A 76 20.63 18.25 -11.75
C LYS A 76 20.80 17.16 -12.81
N ARG A 77 22.02 17.01 -13.29
CA ARG A 77 22.44 15.83 -14.06
C ARG A 77 22.67 14.66 -13.09
N SER A 78 22.07 13.54 -13.39
CA SER A 78 22.15 12.35 -12.52
C SER A 78 21.98 11.09 -13.35
N ALA A 79 22.60 10.00 -12.90
CA ALA A 79 22.23 8.67 -13.33
C ALA A 79 20.81 8.36 -12.87
N VAL A 80 19.93 8.03 -13.80
CA VAL A 80 18.53 7.74 -13.56
C VAL A 80 18.16 6.35 -14.07
N ASN A 81 17.18 5.75 -13.45
CA ASN A 81 16.63 4.48 -13.89
C ASN A 81 15.89 4.70 -15.21
N TRP A 82 16.36 4.10 -16.28
CA TRP A 82 15.74 4.20 -17.59
C TRP A 82 15.14 2.86 -18.01
N CYS A 83 13.87 2.86 -18.37
CA CYS A 83 13.24 1.71 -19.00
C CYS A 83 13.39 1.79 -20.54
N PRO A 84 14.17 0.91 -21.19
CA PRO A 84 14.37 0.98 -22.63
C PRO A 84 13.12 0.62 -23.44
N SER A 85 12.22 -0.19 -22.89
CA SER A 85 10.96 -0.58 -23.54
C SER A 85 9.89 0.51 -23.41
N CYS A 86 9.81 1.19 -22.27
CA CYS A 86 8.89 2.30 -22.07
C CYS A 86 9.48 3.64 -22.54
N GLU A 87 10.77 3.70 -22.88
CA GLU A 87 11.52 4.89 -23.26
C GLU A 87 11.33 6.08 -22.30
N THR A 88 11.37 5.80 -20.97
CA THR A 88 11.15 6.81 -19.93
C THR A 88 11.98 6.55 -18.69
N VAL A 89 12.21 7.61 -17.94
CA VAL A 89 12.80 7.56 -16.58
C VAL A 89 11.79 6.96 -15.60
N LEU A 90 12.30 6.19 -14.65
CA LEU A 90 11.56 5.61 -13.54
C LEU A 90 12.08 6.19 -12.21
N ALA A 91 11.18 6.49 -11.28
CA ALA A 91 11.56 6.74 -9.89
C ALA A 91 12.13 5.44 -9.27
N ASN A 92 12.89 5.54 -8.18
CA ASN A 92 13.50 4.37 -7.55
C ASN A 92 12.46 3.34 -7.13
N GLU A 93 11.32 3.82 -6.64
CA GLU A 93 10.18 3.03 -6.18
C GLU A 93 9.46 2.29 -7.31
N GLN A 94 9.70 2.70 -8.56
CA GLN A 94 9.13 2.11 -9.77
C GLN A 94 10.01 0.99 -10.36
N VAL A 95 11.14 0.71 -9.72
CA VAL A 95 12.05 -0.39 -10.08
C VAL A 95 11.84 -1.53 -9.10
N LEU A 96 11.34 -2.65 -9.60
CA LEU A 96 11.01 -3.83 -8.80
C LEU A 96 12.09 -4.89 -8.92
N VAL A 97 12.28 -5.68 -7.86
CA VAL A 97 13.06 -6.92 -7.93
C VAL A 97 12.11 -8.04 -8.35
N GLN A 98 12.47 -8.80 -9.37
CA GLN A 98 11.69 -9.94 -9.85
C GLN A 98 12.55 -11.20 -9.82
N GLU A 99 12.05 -12.25 -9.17
CA GLU A 99 12.72 -13.55 -9.05
C GLU A 99 13.04 -14.12 -10.46
N GLY A 100 14.26 -14.60 -10.64
CA GLY A 100 14.75 -15.15 -11.93
C GLY A 100 15.17 -14.11 -12.98
N LYS A 101 15.19 -12.81 -12.66
CA LYS A 101 15.79 -11.78 -13.53
C LYS A 101 16.98 -11.13 -12.84
N GLU A 102 18.10 -11.07 -13.58
CA GLU A 102 19.23 -10.25 -13.16
C GLU A 102 18.89 -8.78 -13.35
N GLY A 103 18.85 -8.02 -12.25
CA GLY A 103 18.62 -6.59 -12.25
C GLY A 103 17.20 -6.14 -11.90
N GLY A 104 17.06 -4.84 -11.63
CA GLY A 104 15.77 -4.21 -11.43
C GLY A 104 14.93 -4.20 -12.69
N VAL A 105 13.63 -4.44 -12.55
CA VAL A 105 12.69 -4.43 -13.67
C VAL A 105 11.70 -3.28 -13.56
N CYS A 106 11.25 -2.78 -14.67
CA CYS A 106 10.21 -1.77 -14.74
C CYS A 106 8.90 -2.33 -14.16
N TRP A 107 8.33 -1.65 -13.19
CA TRP A 107 7.06 -2.01 -12.52
C TRP A 107 5.89 -2.24 -13.47
N ARG A 108 5.97 -1.65 -14.69
CA ARG A 108 4.91 -1.68 -15.68
C ARG A 108 5.08 -2.75 -16.76
N CYS A 109 6.27 -2.80 -17.40
CA CYS A 109 6.50 -3.69 -18.54
C CYS A 109 7.44 -4.85 -18.23
N SER A 110 7.97 -4.93 -17.02
CA SER A 110 8.92 -5.95 -16.55
C SER A 110 10.21 -6.08 -17.39
N SER A 111 10.53 -5.06 -18.19
CA SER A 111 11.83 -4.96 -18.90
C SER A 111 12.93 -4.58 -17.92
N VAL A 112 14.13 -5.08 -18.14
CA VAL A 112 15.30 -4.73 -17.33
C VAL A 112 15.58 -3.23 -17.47
N VAL A 113 15.78 -2.59 -16.32
CA VAL A 113 16.05 -1.16 -16.19
C VAL A 113 17.55 -0.92 -16.30
N ILE A 114 17.96 0.10 -17.05
CA ILE A 114 19.35 0.51 -17.19
C ILE A 114 19.58 1.89 -16.57
N GLN A 115 20.84 2.19 -16.22
CA GLN A 115 21.23 3.53 -15.79
C GLN A 115 21.53 4.43 -17.01
N LYS A 116 21.01 5.67 -16.97
CA LYS A 116 21.25 6.67 -18.02
C LYS A 116 21.51 8.03 -17.39
N GLU A 117 22.55 8.72 -17.84
CA GLU A 117 22.85 10.08 -17.39
C GLU A 117 21.94 11.08 -18.10
N LEU A 118 21.05 11.73 -17.35
CA LEU A 118 20.13 12.75 -17.87
C LEU A 118 20.02 13.92 -16.88
N GLU A 119 19.76 15.13 -17.41
CA GLU A 119 19.33 16.24 -16.59
C GLU A 119 17.86 16.11 -16.23
N GLN A 120 17.54 16.14 -14.95
CA GLN A 120 16.21 15.83 -14.41
C GLN A 120 15.82 16.79 -13.31
N TRP A 121 14.52 17.03 -13.14
CA TRP A 121 13.96 17.71 -12.00
C TRP A 121 13.68 16.74 -10.85
N PHE A 122 13.96 17.20 -9.63
CA PHE A 122 13.77 16.43 -8.39
C PHE A 122 12.99 17.23 -7.37
N PHE A 123 12.20 16.56 -6.54
CA PHE A 123 11.66 17.09 -5.31
C PHE A 123 12.48 16.63 -4.11
N ARG A 124 12.82 17.55 -3.20
CA ARG A 124 13.58 17.29 -1.97
C ARG A 124 12.70 16.65 -0.89
N ILE A 125 12.15 15.46 -1.15
CA ILE A 125 11.41 14.70 -0.16
C ILE A 125 12.28 14.37 1.06
N THR A 126 13.61 14.34 0.88
CA THR A 126 14.58 14.10 1.96
C THR A 126 14.54 15.18 3.03
N ASN A 127 14.15 16.41 2.72
CA ASN A 127 13.98 17.48 3.70
C ASN A 127 12.88 17.16 4.73
N TYR A 128 11.94 16.29 4.37
CA TYR A 128 10.84 15.85 5.22
C TYR A 128 11.06 14.44 5.80
N ALA A 129 12.23 13.80 5.53
CA ALA A 129 12.47 12.41 5.89
C ALA A 129 12.28 12.12 7.39
N GLN A 130 12.78 13.00 8.26
CA GLN A 130 12.63 12.86 9.70
C GLN A 130 11.16 13.00 10.12
N GLU A 131 10.46 14.02 9.64
CA GLU A 131 9.04 14.24 9.97
C GLU A 131 8.15 13.10 9.45
N LEU A 132 8.41 12.63 8.22
CA LEU A 132 7.71 11.46 7.67
C LEU A 132 7.92 10.21 8.51
N LEU A 133 9.11 10.05 9.09
CA LEU A 133 9.42 8.92 9.97
C LEU A 133 8.73 9.05 11.34
N ASP A 134 8.84 10.21 11.98
CA ASP A 134 8.28 10.46 13.32
C ASP A 134 6.75 10.37 13.30
N ASP A 135 6.11 10.90 12.26
CA ASP A 135 4.66 10.85 12.13
C ASP A 135 4.12 9.43 11.85
N CYS A 136 4.97 8.44 11.48
CA CYS A 136 4.54 7.04 11.45
C CYS A 136 4.00 6.55 12.81
N ASP A 137 4.45 7.14 13.92
CA ASP A 137 3.99 6.78 15.27
C ASP A 137 2.60 7.35 15.59
N ARG A 138 2.15 8.36 14.82
CA ARG A 138 0.80 8.96 14.94
C ARG A 138 -0.24 8.23 14.09
N LEU A 139 0.18 7.47 13.09
CA LEU A 139 -0.69 6.74 12.16
C LEU A 139 -1.15 5.39 12.74
N THR A 140 -1.70 5.41 13.95
CA THR A 140 -2.07 4.21 14.73
C THR A 140 -3.15 3.35 14.08
N SER A 141 -3.95 3.92 13.18
CA SER A 141 -5.01 3.24 12.42
C SER A 141 -4.56 2.83 11.01
N TRP A 142 -3.27 2.83 10.74
CA TRP A 142 -2.71 2.29 9.52
C TRP A 142 -2.19 0.86 9.75
N PRO A 143 -2.25 -0.04 8.74
CA PRO A 143 -1.71 -1.38 8.86
C PRO A 143 -0.23 -1.36 9.24
N ALA A 144 0.14 -2.14 10.28
CA ALA A 144 1.53 -2.20 10.79
C ALA A 144 2.55 -2.55 9.69
N ARG A 145 2.14 -3.39 8.72
CA ARG A 145 2.96 -3.75 7.57
C ARG A 145 3.31 -2.55 6.69
N VAL A 146 2.35 -1.65 6.42
CA VAL A 146 2.59 -0.43 5.63
C VAL A 146 3.57 0.48 6.34
N LEU A 147 3.38 0.70 7.65
CA LEU A 147 4.28 1.53 8.46
C LEU A 147 5.69 0.94 8.52
N ALA A 148 5.82 -0.38 8.65
CA ALA A 148 7.11 -1.07 8.61
C ALA A 148 7.81 -0.87 7.25
N MET A 149 7.08 -0.98 6.14
CA MET A 149 7.61 -0.73 4.79
C MET A 149 8.09 0.72 4.64
N GLN A 150 7.32 1.70 5.11
CA GLN A 150 7.70 3.11 5.03
C GLN A 150 8.92 3.42 5.91
N ARG A 151 8.96 2.95 7.16
CA ARG A 151 10.12 3.12 8.05
C ARG A 151 11.38 2.51 7.43
N HIS A 152 11.26 1.30 6.88
CA HIS A 152 12.36 0.65 6.19
C HIS A 152 12.81 1.42 4.93
N TRP A 153 11.87 1.97 4.15
CA TRP A 153 12.17 2.75 2.94
C TRP A 153 12.86 4.09 3.28
N ILE A 154 12.35 4.82 4.26
CA ILE A 154 12.96 6.06 4.76
C ILE A 154 14.35 5.76 5.32
N GLY A 155 14.50 4.67 6.08
CA GLY A 155 15.77 4.07 6.45
C GLY A 155 16.71 5.03 7.16
N ARG A 156 16.30 5.52 8.34
CA ARG A 156 17.14 6.40 9.17
C ARG A 156 18.32 5.63 9.74
N SER A 157 19.53 6.11 9.47
CA SER A 157 20.77 5.59 10.02
C SER A 157 21.47 6.67 10.82
N GLN A 158 21.76 6.38 12.08
CA GLN A 158 22.55 7.24 12.94
C GLN A 158 23.97 6.72 13.03
N GLY A 159 24.95 7.57 12.74
CA GLY A 159 26.34 7.17 12.68
C GLY A 159 27.30 8.34 12.83
N VAL A 160 28.53 8.11 12.39
CA VAL A 160 29.61 9.09 12.45
C VAL A 160 30.25 9.19 11.07
N GLU A 161 30.44 10.41 10.59
CA GLU A 161 31.36 10.70 9.48
C GLU A 161 32.75 10.85 10.07
N VAL A 162 33.76 10.21 9.45
CA VAL A 162 35.13 10.27 9.88
C VAL A 162 36.07 10.49 8.70
N ASP A 163 36.97 11.44 8.81
CA ASP A 163 37.99 11.77 7.81
C ASP A 163 39.25 10.89 8.05
N PHE A 164 39.59 10.09 7.05
CA PHE A 164 40.80 9.29 7.00
C PHE A 164 41.81 10.04 6.13
N PRO A 165 42.92 10.58 6.70
CA PRO A 165 43.92 11.24 5.92
C PRO A 165 44.52 10.33 4.83
N ALA A 166 44.80 10.89 3.66
CA ALA A 166 45.52 10.17 2.64
C ALA A 166 46.97 9.98 3.08
N ALA A 167 47.51 8.77 2.95
CA ALA A 167 48.89 8.48 3.38
C ALA A 167 49.96 9.19 2.51
N GLU A 168 49.57 9.56 1.27
CA GLU A 168 50.39 10.30 0.32
C GLU A 168 49.60 11.55 -0.06
N PRO A 169 50.24 12.75 -0.08
CA PRO A 169 49.56 13.99 -0.41
C PRO A 169 48.98 13.91 -1.83
N LEU A 170 47.65 13.96 -1.95
CA LEU A 170 46.96 14.16 -3.20
C LEU A 170 46.67 15.65 -3.26
N ALA A 171 46.97 16.31 -4.37
CA ALA A 171 46.98 17.78 -4.50
C ALA A 171 45.69 18.45 -4.03
N ASP A 172 44.51 17.80 -4.13
CA ASP A 172 43.21 18.35 -3.77
C ASP A 172 42.39 17.44 -2.83
N LEU A 173 43.00 16.34 -2.29
CA LEU A 173 42.31 15.39 -1.44
C LEU A 173 43.11 15.09 -0.17
N PRO A 174 43.01 15.90 0.89
CA PRO A 174 43.77 15.67 2.13
C PRO A 174 43.27 14.47 2.93
N ALA A 175 41.98 14.13 2.82
CA ALA A 175 41.39 13.00 3.55
C ALA A 175 40.21 12.40 2.77
N ILE A 176 39.94 11.12 3.00
CA ILE A 176 38.76 10.42 2.49
C ILE A 176 37.74 10.34 3.63
N ARG A 177 36.55 10.90 3.42
CA ARG A 177 35.45 10.87 4.38
C ARG A 177 34.65 9.61 4.22
N ILE A 178 34.50 8.87 5.33
CA ILE A 178 33.59 7.70 5.41
C ILE A 178 32.39 7.99 6.31
N PHE A 179 31.32 7.25 6.13
CA PHE A 179 30.19 7.18 7.08
C PHE A 179 30.08 5.77 7.65
N THR A 180 29.96 5.66 8.97
CA THR A 180 29.75 4.37 9.64
C THR A 180 28.66 4.43 10.70
N THR A 181 27.83 3.41 10.80
CA THR A 181 26.89 3.17 11.91
C THR A 181 27.54 2.37 13.04
N ARG A 182 28.79 1.90 12.79
CA ARG A 182 29.59 1.08 13.70
C ARG A 182 30.91 1.76 14.06
N PRO A 183 30.87 2.99 14.66
CA PRO A 183 32.12 3.63 15.12
C PRO A 183 32.87 2.80 16.15
N ASP A 184 32.18 1.96 16.90
CA ASP A 184 32.72 0.97 17.84
C ASP A 184 33.77 0.01 17.22
N THR A 185 33.73 -0.21 15.91
CA THR A 185 34.66 -1.11 15.20
C THR A 185 35.84 -0.40 14.52
N ILE A 186 35.94 0.94 14.60
CA ILE A 186 36.91 1.72 13.82
C ILE A 186 38.36 1.35 14.03
N HIS A 187 38.74 0.90 15.24
CA HIS A 187 40.08 0.41 15.52
C HIS A 187 40.43 -0.93 14.81
N GLY A 188 39.37 -1.63 14.33
CA GLY A 188 39.50 -2.88 13.58
C GLY A 188 39.53 -2.68 12.06
N ALA A 189 39.48 -1.41 11.59
CA ALA A 189 39.54 -1.13 10.17
C ALA A 189 40.95 -1.43 9.62
N THR A 190 41.04 -2.41 8.74
CA THR A 190 42.28 -2.88 8.14
C THR A 190 42.42 -2.59 6.65
N PHE A 191 41.35 -2.17 6.01
CA PHE A 191 41.36 -1.64 4.65
C PHE A 191 40.17 -0.66 4.44
N MET A 192 40.19 0.03 3.32
CA MET A 192 39.12 0.91 2.89
C MET A 192 38.63 0.46 1.54
N SER A 193 37.30 0.51 1.31
CA SER A 193 36.71 0.20 0.01
C SER A 193 35.93 1.38 -0.56
N LEU A 194 36.11 1.64 -1.85
CA LEU A 194 35.43 2.67 -2.61
C LEU A 194 34.43 2.04 -3.58
N ALA A 195 33.33 2.75 -3.81
CA ALA A 195 32.41 2.43 -4.90
C ALA A 195 33.11 2.63 -6.25
N PRO A 196 32.89 1.74 -7.25
CA PRO A 196 33.46 1.88 -8.59
C PRO A 196 33.10 3.19 -9.28
N GLU A 197 31.93 3.76 -8.95
CA GLU A 197 31.41 5.02 -9.50
C GLU A 197 31.99 6.27 -8.80
N SER A 198 32.79 6.10 -7.76
CA SER A 198 33.34 7.25 -7.02
C SER A 198 34.33 8.05 -7.85
N PRO A 199 34.18 9.39 -7.95
CA PRO A 199 35.13 10.24 -8.65
C PRO A 199 36.53 10.22 -8.01
N LEU A 200 36.61 9.80 -6.75
CA LEU A 200 37.89 9.64 -6.03
C LEU A 200 38.76 8.53 -6.64
N VAL A 201 38.18 7.55 -7.32
CA VAL A 201 38.92 6.45 -7.92
C VAL A 201 39.94 6.96 -8.93
N GLU A 202 39.54 7.82 -9.87
CA GLU A 202 40.45 8.39 -10.87
C GLU A 202 41.56 9.26 -10.24
N GLN A 203 41.25 9.99 -9.18
CA GLN A 203 42.24 10.80 -8.45
C GLN A 203 43.28 9.90 -7.75
N LEU A 204 42.84 8.81 -7.16
CA LEU A 204 43.71 7.89 -6.41
C LEU A 204 44.64 7.08 -7.31
N ILE A 205 44.19 6.72 -8.52
CA ILE A 205 44.95 5.90 -9.47
C ILE A 205 45.84 6.71 -10.43
N ALA A 206 45.76 8.03 -10.42
CA ALA A 206 46.48 8.89 -11.32
C ALA A 206 48.01 8.65 -11.23
N GLY A 207 48.63 8.26 -12.32
CA GLY A 207 50.04 7.98 -12.40
C GLY A 207 50.52 6.69 -11.73
N ARG A 208 49.61 5.82 -11.24
CA ARG A 208 49.95 4.56 -10.58
C ARG A 208 49.97 3.36 -11.54
N PRO A 209 50.78 2.36 -11.31
CA PRO A 209 50.82 1.12 -12.09
C PRO A 209 49.46 0.39 -12.13
N GLU A 210 48.67 0.47 -11.08
CA GLU A 210 47.39 -0.21 -10.89
C GLU A 210 46.27 0.41 -11.73
N ALA A 211 46.43 1.62 -12.29
CA ALA A 211 45.41 2.40 -12.95
C ALA A 211 44.69 1.62 -14.08
N GLN A 212 45.41 0.84 -14.90
CA GLN A 212 44.79 0.05 -15.96
C GLN A 212 43.90 -1.06 -15.41
N ALA A 213 44.35 -1.78 -14.41
CA ALA A 213 43.58 -2.85 -13.80
C ALA A 213 42.31 -2.31 -13.09
N VAL A 214 42.42 -1.18 -12.37
CA VAL A 214 41.28 -0.53 -11.70
C VAL A 214 40.24 -0.07 -12.73
N ARG A 215 40.63 0.60 -13.80
CA ARG A 215 39.69 1.03 -14.86
C ARG A 215 38.97 -0.15 -15.51
N ALA A 216 39.70 -1.23 -15.83
CA ALA A 216 39.07 -2.44 -16.36
C ALA A 216 38.05 -3.07 -15.42
N PHE A 217 38.33 -3.05 -14.11
CA PHE A 217 37.41 -3.51 -13.09
C PHE A 217 36.18 -2.61 -12.99
N VAL A 218 36.36 -1.28 -12.93
CA VAL A 218 35.27 -0.30 -12.89
C VAL A 218 34.36 -0.45 -14.09
N ASP A 219 34.91 -0.54 -15.32
CA ASP A 219 34.14 -0.73 -16.56
C ASP A 219 33.31 -2.02 -16.53
N ARG A 220 33.87 -3.11 -16.01
CA ARG A 220 33.18 -4.39 -15.85
C ARG A 220 32.03 -4.31 -14.85
N VAL A 221 32.30 -3.75 -13.67
CA VAL A 221 31.34 -3.71 -12.57
C VAL A 221 30.22 -2.69 -12.79
N SER A 222 30.53 -1.57 -13.46
CA SER A 222 29.51 -0.55 -13.79
C SER A 222 28.44 -1.05 -14.76
N ARG A 223 28.69 -2.12 -15.49
CA ARG A 223 27.70 -2.78 -16.38
C ARG A 223 26.76 -3.71 -15.61
N LEU A 224 27.11 -4.07 -14.37
CA LEU A 224 26.32 -4.95 -13.53
C LEU A 224 25.22 -4.16 -12.81
N ASP A 225 24.08 -4.79 -12.62
CA ASP A 225 23.01 -4.20 -11.83
C ASP A 225 23.41 -4.09 -10.35
N LYS A 226 22.97 -2.98 -9.70
CA LYS A 226 23.33 -2.69 -8.30
C LYS A 226 22.77 -3.72 -7.30
N ALA A 227 21.56 -4.23 -7.53
CA ALA A 227 20.98 -5.26 -6.66
C ALA A 227 21.75 -6.59 -6.81
N ALA A 228 22.13 -6.95 -8.03
CA ALA A 228 22.99 -8.12 -8.26
C ALA A 228 24.38 -7.97 -7.64
N ARG A 229 24.93 -6.75 -7.59
CA ARG A 229 26.25 -6.47 -6.97
C ARG A 229 26.24 -6.66 -5.45
N THR A 230 25.13 -6.34 -4.79
CA THR A 230 24.99 -6.39 -3.33
C THR A 230 24.37 -7.68 -2.81
N SER A 231 24.06 -8.65 -3.68
CA SER A 231 23.55 -9.95 -3.30
C SER A 231 24.52 -10.67 -2.34
N ALA A 232 23.96 -11.31 -1.31
CA ALA A 232 24.74 -12.09 -0.34
C ALA A 232 25.50 -13.24 -1.01
N ASP A 233 24.89 -13.88 -2.00
CA ASP A 233 25.44 -15.06 -2.70
C ASP A 233 26.53 -14.73 -3.72
N ARG A 234 26.81 -13.45 -3.99
CA ARG A 234 27.83 -13.05 -4.95
C ARG A 234 29.18 -12.92 -4.31
N GLU A 235 30.22 -13.43 -5.00
CA GLU A 235 31.62 -13.27 -4.63
C GLU A 235 31.99 -11.79 -4.49
N LYS A 236 32.69 -11.46 -3.39
CA LYS A 236 33.13 -10.09 -3.07
C LYS A 236 34.45 -9.82 -3.76
N GLU A 237 34.40 -9.12 -4.89
CA GLU A 237 35.56 -8.82 -5.73
C GLU A 237 36.04 -7.37 -5.57
N GLY A 238 37.33 -7.14 -5.71
CA GLY A 238 37.91 -5.79 -5.75
C GLY A 238 39.29 -5.74 -6.34
N VAL A 239 39.78 -4.52 -6.59
CA VAL A 239 41.11 -4.25 -7.10
C VAL A 239 41.78 -3.18 -6.23
N PHE A 240 43.03 -3.42 -5.84
CA PHE A 240 43.82 -2.46 -5.08
C PHE A 240 44.17 -1.24 -5.92
N THR A 241 44.03 -0.04 -5.37
CA THR A 241 44.27 1.25 -6.09
C THR A 241 45.75 1.66 -6.10
N GLY A 242 46.65 0.97 -5.36
CA GLY A 242 48.01 1.42 -5.09
C GLY A 242 48.09 2.52 -4.03
N ALA A 243 46.98 3.05 -3.54
CA ALA A 243 46.92 4.13 -2.56
C ALA A 243 46.58 3.60 -1.15
N TYR A 244 46.92 4.42 -0.14
CA TYR A 244 46.67 4.11 1.27
C TYR A 244 45.98 5.29 1.97
N ALA A 245 45.19 4.99 2.98
CA ALA A 245 44.65 5.96 3.94
C ALA A 245 45.30 5.70 5.34
N ILE A 246 45.25 6.72 6.21
CA ILE A 246 45.68 6.59 7.60
C ILE A 246 44.42 6.45 8.47
N ASN A 247 44.33 5.39 9.26
CA ASN A 247 43.29 5.29 10.27
C ASN A 247 43.59 6.31 11.39
N PRO A 248 42.72 7.30 11.64
CA PRO A 248 43.05 8.37 12.61
C PRO A 248 43.16 7.89 14.04
N PHE A 249 42.57 6.71 14.40
CA PHE A 249 42.63 6.15 15.75
C PHE A 249 43.87 5.32 15.99
N THR A 250 44.29 4.51 15.02
CA THR A 250 45.43 3.58 15.20
C THR A 250 46.73 4.09 14.56
N GLN A 251 46.65 5.10 13.71
CA GLN A 251 47.73 5.64 12.87
C GLN A 251 48.28 4.61 11.86
N ASP A 252 47.59 3.49 11.65
CA ASP A 252 47.98 2.49 10.67
C ASP A 252 47.70 2.97 9.25
N ARG A 253 48.61 2.59 8.32
CA ARG A 253 48.34 2.71 6.85
C ARG A 253 47.45 1.56 6.41
N ILE A 254 46.28 1.86 5.92
CA ILE A 254 45.32 0.87 5.41
C ILE A 254 45.20 0.99 3.90
N PRO A 255 45.24 -0.12 3.13
CA PRO A 255 45.12 -0.08 1.65
C PRO A 255 43.71 0.32 1.21
N ILE A 256 43.64 1.07 0.10
CA ILE A 256 42.36 1.51 -0.51
C ILE A 256 42.07 0.61 -1.70
N TRP A 257 40.94 -0.01 -1.69
CA TRP A 257 40.44 -0.91 -2.74
C TRP A 257 39.23 -0.30 -3.46
N VAL A 258 38.99 -0.66 -4.73
CA VAL A 258 37.68 -0.48 -5.39
C VAL A 258 36.98 -1.82 -5.34
N ALA A 259 35.78 -1.89 -4.75
CA ALA A 259 35.09 -3.15 -4.52
C ALA A 259 33.68 -3.16 -5.12
N ASN A 260 33.21 -4.33 -5.60
CA ASN A 260 31.92 -4.48 -6.26
C ASN A 260 30.71 -4.30 -5.36
N PHE A 261 30.86 -4.50 -4.04
CA PHE A 261 29.78 -4.45 -3.04
C PHE A 261 29.58 -3.08 -2.38
N VAL A 262 30.39 -2.07 -2.73
CA VAL A 262 30.24 -0.70 -2.24
C VAL A 262 29.35 0.09 -3.19
N LEU A 263 28.36 0.83 -2.65
CA LEU A 263 27.45 1.68 -3.40
C LEU A 263 27.80 3.15 -3.20
N TYR A 264 27.96 3.88 -4.31
CA TYR A 264 28.31 5.31 -4.26
C TYR A 264 27.20 6.19 -3.63
N GLU A 265 25.96 5.76 -3.76
CA GLU A 265 24.81 6.54 -3.31
C GLU A 265 24.48 6.34 -1.82
N TYR A 266 25.20 5.52 -1.11
CA TYR A 266 25.03 5.32 0.33
C TYR A 266 26.21 5.90 1.11
N GLY A 267 25.92 6.84 2.01
CA GLY A 267 26.95 7.56 2.76
C GLY A 267 27.82 8.45 1.86
N THR A 268 29.13 8.24 1.91
CA THR A 268 30.12 9.00 1.13
C THR A 268 30.63 8.28 -0.11
N GLY A 269 30.16 7.05 -0.37
CA GLY A 269 30.72 6.16 -1.41
C GLY A 269 32.07 5.54 -1.05
N ALA A 270 32.53 5.75 0.19
CA ALA A 270 33.71 5.13 0.79
C ALA A 270 33.33 4.49 2.12
N ILE A 271 33.84 3.31 2.40
CA ILE A 271 33.62 2.59 3.66
C ILE A 271 34.97 2.18 4.28
N MET A 272 35.07 2.26 5.60
CA MET A 272 36.07 1.53 6.34
C MET A 272 35.67 0.07 6.42
N ALA A 273 36.56 -0.85 6.17
CA ALA A 273 36.30 -2.27 6.21
C ALA A 273 36.81 -2.88 7.51
N VAL A 274 35.94 -3.63 8.17
CA VAL A 274 36.21 -4.20 9.52
C VAL A 274 35.99 -5.71 9.52
N PRO A 275 36.94 -6.50 9.00
CA PRO A 275 36.76 -7.92 8.70
C PRO A 275 36.33 -8.78 9.89
N ALA A 276 36.71 -8.45 11.11
CA ALA A 276 36.27 -9.22 12.27
C ALA A 276 34.78 -9.04 12.62
N HIS A 277 34.08 -8.00 12.07
CA HIS A 277 32.75 -7.57 12.50
C HIS A 277 31.80 -7.21 11.36
N ASP A 278 32.17 -7.51 10.12
CA ASP A 278 31.29 -7.45 8.91
C ASP A 278 31.64 -8.65 8.02
N GLN A 279 30.63 -9.47 7.71
CA GLN A 279 30.86 -10.73 6.98
C GLN A 279 31.37 -10.50 5.56
N ARG A 280 30.95 -9.43 4.88
CA ARG A 280 31.43 -9.10 3.53
C ARG A 280 32.91 -8.72 3.55
N ASP A 281 33.30 -7.94 4.55
CA ASP A 281 34.70 -7.53 4.74
C ASP A 281 35.55 -8.72 5.13
N PHE A 282 35.00 -9.67 5.92
CA PHE A 282 35.68 -10.90 6.33
C PHE A 282 35.99 -11.78 5.11
N GLU A 283 35.01 -12.07 4.26
CA GLU A 283 35.20 -12.86 3.04
C GLU A 283 36.25 -12.21 2.12
N PHE A 284 36.11 -10.88 1.93
CA PHE A 284 37.06 -10.12 1.14
C PHE A 284 38.48 -10.17 1.70
N ALA A 285 38.63 -9.97 3.01
CA ALA A 285 39.95 -10.01 3.67
C ALA A 285 40.60 -11.40 3.57
N LYS A 286 39.84 -12.48 3.72
CA LYS A 286 40.32 -13.86 3.54
C LYS A 286 40.77 -14.09 2.08
N GLN A 287 40.01 -13.64 1.09
CA GLN A 287 40.33 -13.81 -0.32
C GLN A 287 41.61 -13.08 -0.73
N TYR A 288 41.82 -11.87 -0.23
CA TYR A 288 42.96 -11.03 -0.62
C TYR A 288 44.10 -11.00 0.39
N GLY A 289 44.06 -11.83 1.45
CA GLY A 289 45.10 -11.93 2.45
C GLY A 289 45.28 -10.66 3.31
N ILE A 290 44.21 -9.91 3.55
CA ILE A 290 44.22 -8.69 4.35
C ILE A 290 44.13 -9.07 5.85
N PRO A 291 44.86 -8.39 6.75
CA PRO A 291 44.82 -8.69 8.20
C PRO A 291 43.39 -8.53 8.79
N ILE A 292 43.01 -9.44 9.69
CA ILE A 292 41.75 -9.39 10.45
C ILE A 292 42.08 -9.00 11.89
N ARG A 293 41.50 -7.91 12.39
CA ARG A 293 41.71 -7.38 13.72
C ARG A 293 40.45 -7.45 14.56
N LEU A 294 40.43 -8.25 15.60
CA LEU A 294 39.31 -8.35 16.53
C LEU A 294 39.33 -7.15 17.50
N VAL A 295 38.20 -6.41 17.53
CA VAL A 295 38.04 -5.23 18.42
C VAL A 295 36.77 -5.28 19.28
N ILE A 296 35.95 -6.29 19.11
CA ILE A 296 34.84 -6.60 20.02
C ILE A 296 34.95 -8.05 20.42
N GLN A 297 34.96 -8.28 21.72
CA GLN A 297 35.01 -9.59 22.32
C GLN A 297 33.62 -10.03 22.79
N ASN A 298 33.32 -11.31 22.73
CA ASN A 298 32.14 -11.85 23.37
C ASN A 298 32.22 -11.76 24.90
N PRO A 299 31.12 -11.88 25.65
CA PRO A 299 31.13 -11.80 27.11
C PRO A 299 32.06 -12.81 27.78
N GLU A 300 32.30 -13.96 27.15
CA GLU A 300 33.14 -15.06 27.63
C GLU A 300 34.63 -14.88 27.31
N HIS A 301 35.00 -13.86 26.54
CA HIS A 301 36.37 -13.56 26.09
C HIS A 301 37.08 -14.74 25.38
N THR A 302 36.35 -15.48 24.55
CA THR A 302 36.80 -16.69 23.86
C THR A 302 37.17 -16.50 22.39
N LEU A 303 36.95 -15.33 21.81
CA LEU A 303 37.23 -15.09 20.39
C LEU A 303 38.70 -14.81 20.14
N HIS A 304 39.27 -15.40 19.11
CA HIS A 304 40.62 -15.17 18.62
C HIS A 304 40.59 -14.86 17.12
N ALA A 305 41.24 -13.78 16.68
CA ALA A 305 41.21 -13.32 15.29
C ALA A 305 41.63 -14.41 14.27
N ASP A 306 42.64 -15.19 14.60
CA ASP A 306 43.20 -16.25 13.74
C ASP A 306 42.30 -17.50 13.67
N ALA A 307 41.35 -17.66 14.62
CA ALA A 307 40.44 -18.78 14.73
C ALA A 307 39.02 -18.44 14.24
N LEU A 308 38.79 -17.23 13.73
CA LEU A 308 37.48 -16.84 13.20
C LEU A 308 37.22 -17.58 11.87
N GLU A 309 36.09 -18.30 11.82
CA GLU A 309 35.55 -18.92 10.59
C GLU A 309 34.59 -17.98 9.87
N GLU A 310 33.93 -17.10 10.63
CA GLU A 310 33.02 -16.06 10.17
C GLU A 310 33.16 -14.77 10.99
N ALA A 311 32.64 -13.66 10.53
CA ALA A 311 32.64 -12.40 11.26
C ALA A 311 31.75 -12.48 12.52
N TYR A 312 32.24 -11.91 13.61
CA TYR A 312 31.43 -11.74 14.83
C TYR A 312 30.54 -10.50 14.71
N GLU A 313 29.33 -10.66 14.15
CA GLU A 313 28.48 -9.57 13.72
C GLU A 313 27.22 -9.42 14.58
N GLU A 314 26.30 -10.38 14.55
CA GLU A 314 24.97 -10.26 15.20
C GLU A 314 25.07 -10.18 16.75
N GLN A 315 25.94 -10.95 17.34
CA GLN A 315 26.14 -11.03 18.80
C GLN A 315 27.01 -9.88 19.33
N ALA A 316 27.64 -9.11 18.45
CA ALA A 316 28.55 -8.06 18.83
C ALA A 316 27.94 -6.94 19.68
N GLN A 317 26.60 -6.75 19.61
CA GLN A 317 25.91 -5.74 20.43
C GLN A 317 26.02 -5.99 21.95
N ALA A 318 26.14 -7.23 22.37
CA ALA A 318 26.34 -7.62 23.76
C ALA A 318 27.84 -7.67 24.15
N GLY A 319 28.74 -7.39 23.21
CA GLY A 319 30.20 -7.51 23.38
C GLY A 319 30.84 -6.30 24.08
N VAL A 320 32.11 -6.49 24.38
CA VAL A 320 32.95 -5.49 25.02
C VAL A 320 34.14 -5.16 24.11
N LEU A 321 34.48 -3.88 24.00
CA LEU A 321 35.59 -3.43 23.15
C LEU A 321 36.93 -3.92 23.71
N VAL A 322 37.76 -4.45 22.79
CA VAL A 322 39.18 -4.82 23.04
C VAL A 322 40.05 -4.20 21.93
N ASN A 323 41.36 -4.07 22.16
CA ASN A 323 42.28 -3.50 21.17
C ASN A 323 41.86 -2.12 20.61
N SER A 324 41.10 -1.37 21.41
CA SER A 324 40.44 -0.10 21.00
C SER A 324 40.94 1.12 21.78
N GLY A 325 42.24 1.08 22.18
CA GLY A 325 42.88 2.16 22.92
C GLY A 325 42.11 2.50 24.21
N THR A 326 41.81 3.78 24.41
CA THR A 326 41.09 4.31 25.59
C THR A 326 39.63 3.84 25.69
N PHE A 327 39.09 3.25 24.64
CA PHE A 327 37.69 2.74 24.58
C PHE A 327 37.62 1.25 24.91
N SER A 328 38.78 0.56 25.10
CA SER A 328 38.78 -0.84 25.52
C SER A 328 38.13 -1.00 26.89
N GLY A 329 37.29 -2.04 27.04
CA GLY A 329 36.50 -2.30 28.24
C GLY A 329 35.11 -1.69 28.25
N LEU A 330 34.78 -0.78 27.33
CA LEU A 330 33.42 -0.28 27.21
C LEU A 330 32.54 -1.32 26.49
N SER A 331 31.26 -1.39 26.88
CA SER A 331 30.27 -2.12 26.11
C SER A 331 29.98 -1.40 24.76
N VAL A 332 29.53 -2.14 23.76
CA VAL A 332 29.22 -1.57 22.43
C VAL A 332 28.21 -0.41 22.50
N PRO A 333 27.13 -0.47 23.30
CA PRO A 333 26.20 0.67 23.45
C PRO A 333 26.87 1.92 24.06
N GLU A 334 27.83 1.78 24.97
CA GLU A 334 28.57 2.90 25.58
C GLU A 334 29.65 3.44 24.64
N ALA A 335 30.31 2.59 23.89
CA ALA A 335 31.39 2.97 22.99
C ALA A 335 30.94 3.79 21.80
N LYS A 336 29.80 3.48 21.20
CA LYS A 336 29.28 4.21 20.02
C LYS A 336 29.13 5.72 20.25
N PRO A 337 28.43 6.22 21.29
CA PRO A 337 28.35 7.64 21.56
C PRO A 337 29.67 8.24 22.02
N ALA A 338 30.50 7.50 22.79
CA ALA A 338 31.80 7.96 23.28
C ALA A 338 32.78 8.20 22.12
N ILE A 339 32.88 7.26 21.18
CA ILE A 339 33.75 7.40 19.99
C ILE A 339 33.24 8.53 19.09
N GLY A 340 31.90 8.65 18.90
CA GLY A 340 31.30 9.74 18.13
C GLY A 340 31.67 11.11 18.72
N ALA A 341 31.56 11.28 20.04
CA ALA A 341 31.97 12.51 20.72
C ALA A 341 33.46 12.78 20.60
N TYR A 342 34.29 11.74 20.68
CA TYR A 342 35.74 11.86 20.52
C TYR A 342 36.14 12.32 19.12
N VAL A 343 35.48 11.78 18.05
CA VAL A 343 35.68 12.23 16.66
C VAL A 343 35.41 13.71 16.50
N GLU A 344 34.30 14.20 17.09
CA GLU A 344 33.97 15.64 17.06
C GLU A 344 34.99 16.47 17.82
N GLN A 345 35.43 16.02 19.00
CA GLN A 345 36.45 16.70 19.83
C GLN A 345 37.80 16.82 19.12
N GLN A 346 38.23 15.79 18.39
CA GLN A 346 39.48 15.81 17.63
C GLN A 346 39.35 16.56 16.28
N GLY A 347 38.16 16.96 15.86
CA GLY A 347 37.91 17.59 14.56
C GLY A 347 38.10 16.63 13.38
N TRP A 348 38.03 15.32 13.62
CA TRP A 348 38.15 14.28 12.56
C TRP A 348 36.83 13.99 11.82
N GLY A 349 35.72 14.60 12.24
CA GLY A 349 34.41 14.39 11.63
C GLY A 349 33.28 14.83 12.56
N LYS A 350 32.12 14.25 12.37
CA LYS A 350 30.90 14.62 13.12
C LYS A 350 29.92 13.44 13.23
N ARG A 351 29.11 13.45 14.28
CA ARG A 351 27.91 12.60 14.35
C ARG A 351 26.90 13.10 13.33
N THR A 352 26.29 12.19 12.58
CA THR A 352 25.33 12.54 11.53
C THR A 352 24.20 11.53 11.43
N VAL A 353 23.10 11.99 10.90
CA VAL A 353 21.94 11.15 10.56
C VAL A 353 21.79 11.12 9.04
N ASN A 354 21.83 9.94 8.48
CA ASN A 354 21.61 9.72 7.06
C ASN A 354 20.30 8.97 6.85
N PHE A 355 19.63 9.24 5.73
CA PHE A 355 18.45 8.55 5.30
C PHE A 355 18.74 7.77 4.02
N ARG A 356 18.13 6.58 3.90
CA ARG A 356 18.20 5.81 2.66
C ARG A 356 17.27 6.39 1.60
N LEU A 357 16.18 7.07 2.03
CA LEU A 357 15.28 7.82 1.17
C LEU A 357 16.09 8.80 0.32
N ARG A 358 15.75 8.89 -0.95
CA ARG A 358 16.35 9.81 -1.93
C ARG A 358 15.31 10.78 -2.43
N ASP A 359 15.80 11.90 -2.99
CA ASP A 359 14.94 12.88 -3.62
C ASP A 359 14.17 12.25 -4.78
N TRP A 360 12.92 12.64 -4.91
CA TRP A 360 12.01 12.10 -5.90
C TRP A 360 12.27 12.71 -7.28
N GLY A 361 12.75 11.91 -8.24
CA GLY A 361 12.93 12.33 -9.63
C GLY A 361 11.60 12.38 -10.37
N ILE A 362 11.18 13.57 -10.77
CA ILE A 362 9.83 13.78 -11.32
C ILE A 362 9.79 13.95 -12.83
N SER A 363 10.90 14.18 -13.53
CA SER A 363 10.91 14.36 -14.98
C SER A 363 10.57 13.09 -15.75
N ARG A 364 9.66 13.20 -16.70
CA ARG A 364 9.28 12.11 -17.63
C ARG A 364 9.32 12.61 -19.08
N GLN A 365 9.92 11.82 -19.97
CA GLN A 365 10.05 12.11 -21.39
C GLN A 365 8.80 11.62 -22.11
N ARG A 366 7.65 12.21 -21.78
CA ARG A 366 6.32 11.83 -22.26
C ARG A 366 5.49 13.06 -22.66
N TYR A 367 4.54 12.81 -23.56
CA TYR A 367 3.56 13.84 -23.93
C TYR A 367 2.41 13.90 -22.95
N TRP A 368 1.78 12.75 -22.61
CA TRP A 368 0.56 12.70 -21.81
C TRP A 368 0.86 12.76 -20.31
N GLY A 369 1.09 13.97 -19.83
CA GLY A 369 1.42 14.30 -18.44
C GLY A 369 1.41 15.81 -18.22
N THR A 370 1.49 16.25 -16.95
CA THR A 370 1.56 17.68 -16.60
C THR A 370 2.88 18.31 -17.09
N PRO A 371 2.88 19.31 -17.99
CA PRO A 371 4.09 19.99 -18.42
C PRO A 371 4.79 20.70 -17.25
N ILE A 372 6.12 20.59 -17.15
CA ILE A 372 6.91 21.31 -16.15
C ILE A 372 7.01 22.80 -16.56
N PRO A 373 6.55 23.75 -15.70
CA PRO A 373 6.37 25.15 -16.08
C PRO A 373 7.66 25.98 -15.99
N MET A 374 8.75 25.53 -16.66
CA MET A 374 10.05 26.18 -16.62
C MET A 374 10.52 26.60 -18.01
N LEU A 375 11.32 27.66 -18.07
CA LEU A 375 11.90 28.23 -19.27
C LEU A 375 13.43 28.30 -19.13
N TYR A 376 14.12 28.07 -20.22
CA TYR A 376 15.58 28.20 -20.32
C TYR A 376 15.92 29.39 -21.19
N CYS A 377 16.49 30.44 -20.57
CA CYS A 377 16.91 31.68 -21.19
C CYS A 377 18.43 31.78 -21.14
N ASP A 378 19.08 32.08 -22.28
CA ASP A 378 20.55 32.19 -22.33
C ASP A 378 21.10 33.35 -21.48
N ARG A 379 20.27 34.36 -21.16
CA ARG A 379 20.66 35.53 -20.34
C ARG A 379 20.27 35.36 -18.86
N CYS A 380 19.11 34.77 -18.58
CA CYS A 380 18.54 34.71 -17.23
C CYS A 380 18.66 33.33 -16.58
N GLY A 381 19.16 32.32 -17.32
CA GLY A 381 19.22 30.95 -16.83
C GLY A 381 17.84 30.29 -16.81
N ILE A 382 17.57 29.53 -15.77
CA ILE A 382 16.30 28.81 -15.57
C ILE A 382 15.32 29.74 -14.88
N VAL A 383 14.16 29.98 -15.48
CA VAL A 383 13.12 30.89 -14.96
C VAL A 383 11.75 30.22 -15.01
N PRO A 384 10.88 30.38 -13.99
CA PRO A 384 9.55 29.85 -14.01
C PRO A 384 8.65 30.62 -15.00
N VAL A 385 7.62 29.94 -15.50
CA VAL A 385 6.51 30.57 -16.17
C VAL A 385 5.75 31.41 -15.14
N PRO A 386 5.33 32.65 -15.45
CA PRO A 386 4.54 33.47 -14.53
C PRO A 386 3.25 32.79 -14.12
N GLU A 387 2.87 32.88 -12.86
CA GLU A 387 1.62 32.23 -12.36
C GLU A 387 0.38 32.67 -13.14
N THR A 388 0.36 33.94 -13.60
CA THR A 388 -0.73 34.48 -14.43
C THR A 388 -0.82 33.88 -15.83
N ALA A 389 0.24 33.19 -16.29
CA ALA A 389 0.30 32.51 -17.57
C ALA A 389 0.07 30.99 -17.44
N LEU A 390 -0.27 30.50 -16.27
CA LEU A 390 -0.69 29.10 -16.06
C LEU A 390 -2.15 28.90 -16.45
N PRO A 391 -2.51 27.74 -17.04
CA PRO A 391 -1.66 26.57 -17.25
C PRO A 391 -0.81 26.66 -18.53
N VAL A 392 0.39 26.06 -18.50
CA VAL A 392 1.10 25.65 -19.72
C VAL A 392 0.39 24.42 -20.26
N THR A 393 -0.33 24.58 -21.37
CA THR A 393 -1.17 23.50 -21.94
C THR A 393 -0.36 22.61 -22.90
N LEU A 394 -0.78 21.34 -22.99
CA LEU A 394 -0.26 20.41 -23.98
C LEU A 394 -0.66 20.84 -25.39
N PRO A 395 0.28 20.87 -26.37
CA PRO A 395 -0.04 21.21 -27.75
C PRO A 395 -0.77 20.06 -28.45
N SER A 396 -1.71 20.36 -29.33
CA SER A 396 -2.47 19.37 -30.11
C SER A 396 -1.78 18.92 -31.39
N ASP A 397 -0.72 19.63 -31.82
CA ASP A 397 0.01 19.44 -33.09
C ASP A 397 1.21 18.50 -33.00
N VAL A 398 1.22 17.59 -32.04
CA VAL A 398 2.34 16.67 -31.78
C VAL A 398 2.08 15.33 -32.48
N PRO A 399 3.06 14.80 -33.25
CA PRO A 399 2.94 13.48 -33.85
C PRO A 399 3.14 12.38 -32.81
N PHE A 400 2.18 11.49 -32.65
CA PHE A 400 2.26 10.32 -31.76
C PHE A 400 2.88 9.15 -32.52
N THR A 401 4.19 9.10 -32.59
CA THR A 401 4.91 8.01 -33.29
C THR A 401 5.24 6.82 -32.41
N GLY A 402 5.18 6.99 -31.07
CA GLY A 402 5.59 5.97 -30.10
C GLY A 402 7.10 5.69 -30.10
N LYS A 403 7.89 6.47 -30.81
CA LYS A 403 9.34 6.32 -30.92
C LYS A 403 10.06 7.62 -30.58
N GLY A 404 11.13 7.52 -29.80
CA GLY A 404 12.18 8.53 -29.67
C GLY A 404 11.90 9.73 -28.77
N GLY A 405 12.10 9.63 -27.46
CA GLY A 405 12.20 10.78 -26.55
C GLY A 405 10.88 11.51 -26.28
N SER A 406 10.96 12.75 -25.74
CA SER A 406 9.77 13.56 -25.46
C SER A 406 9.15 14.11 -26.76
N PRO A 407 7.90 13.74 -27.11
CA PRO A 407 7.24 14.27 -28.30
C PRO A 407 7.07 15.79 -28.28
N LEU A 408 7.09 16.42 -27.10
CA LEU A 408 6.98 17.88 -26.94
C LEU A 408 8.17 18.63 -27.56
N LYS A 409 9.33 17.99 -27.70
CA LYS A 409 10.51 18.56 -28.38
C LYS A 409 10.27 18.80 -29.86
N GLU A 410 9.40 18.02 -30.46
CA GLU A 410 9.08 18.09 -31.87
C GLU A 410 8.03 19.18 -32.22
N SER A 411 7.43 19.82 -31.21
CA SER A 411 6.49 20.94 -31.40
C SER A 411 7.19 22.30 -31.26
N PRO A 412 7.49 22.99 -32.35
CA PRO A 412 8.13 24.31 -32.29
C PRO A 412 7.25 25.37 -31.61
N SER A 413 5.92 25.24 -31.68
CA SER A 413 4.96 26.12 -31.05
C SER A 413 5.01 26.00 -29.53
N PHE A 414 5.28 24.79 -29.03
CA PHE A 414 5.43 24.54 -27.60
C PHE A 414 6.81 24.97 -27.09
N VAL A 415 7.88 24.60 -27.81
CA VAL A 415 9.27 24.81 -27.37
C VAL A 415 9.65 26.30 -27.29
N LYS A 416 9.24 27.09 -28.28
CA LYS A 416 9.59 28.52 -28.35
C LYS A 416 8.78 29.32 -27.34
N ALA A 417 9.46 30.13 -26.52
CA ALA A 417 8.82 31.01 -25.55
C ALA A 417 9.59 32.33 -25.41
N THR A 418 8.96 33.32 -24.82
CA THR A 418 9.58 34.58 -24.41
C THR A 418 9.94 34.54 -22.94
N CYS A 419 11.15 34.92 -22.61
CA CYS A 419 11.60 35.01 -21.22
C CYS A 419 10.82 36.11 -20.48
N PRO A 420 10.13 35.83 -19.37
CA PRO A 420 9.35 36.83 -18.64
C PRO A 420 10.23 37.89 -17.94
N THR A 421 11.49 37.55 -17.70
CA THR A 421 12.43 38.46 -17.00
C THR A 421 13.10 39.47 -17.92
N CYS A 422 13.52 39.05 -19.12
CA CYS A 422 14.28 39.93 -20.00
C CYS A 422 13.65 40.19 -21.39
N GLY A 423 12.49 39.59 -21.69
CA GLY A 423 11.80 39.70 -22.98
C GLY A 423 12.51 39.00 -24.16
N GLY A 424 13.65 38.37 -23.93
CA GLY A 424 14.41 37.66 -24.96
C GLY A 424 13.83 36.26 -25.27
N MET A 425 14.39 35.61 -26.29
CA MET A 425 14.04 34.21 -26.61
C MET A 425 14.41 33.28 -25.47
N ALA A 426 13.51 32.33 -25.23
CA ALA A 426 13.69 31.22 -24.27
C ALA A 426 13.13 29.92 -24.84
N ARG A 427 13.57 28.81 -24.30
CA ARG A 427 13.05 27.47 -24.62
C ARG A 427 12.24 26.93 -23.45
N ARG A 428 11.06 26.36 -23.69
CA ARG A 428 10.30 25.65 -22.67
C ARG A 428 10.95 24.33 -22.29
N GLU A 429 10.75 23.94 -21.03
CA GLU A 429 10.96 22.56 -20.61
C GLU A 429 10.03 21.62 -21.39
N THR A 430 10.55 20.48 -21.81
CA THR A 430 9.82 19.51 -22.64
C THR A 430 9.56 18.20 -21.91
N ASP A 431 10.02 18.07 -20.69
CA ASP A 431 9.64 16.97 -19.84
C ASP A 431 8.29 17.26 -19.15
N THR A 432 7.53 16.21 -18.90
CA THR A 432 6.33 16.26 -18.07
C THR A 432 6.63 15.73 -16.68
N MET A 433 5.77 16.01 -15.72
CA MET A 433 5.89 15.49 -14.37
C MET A 433 5.51 14.01 -14.30
N ASP A 434 6.08 13.29 -13.35
CA ASP A 434 5.61 11.98 -12.90
C ASP A 434 4.12 12.06 -12.54
N THR A 435 3.33 11.12 -13.03
CA THR A 435 1.88 11.09 -12.79
C THR A 435 1.51 10.92 -11.31
N PHE A 436 2.43 10.45 -10.46
CA PHE A 436 2.22 10.46 -9.01
C PHE A 436 2.14 11.88 -8.43
N VAL A 437 2.62 12.91 -9.13
CA VAL A 437 2.41 14.31 -8.72
C VAL A 437 0.92 14.63 -8.77
N ASP A 438 0.22 14.17 -9.82
CA ASP A 438 -1.22 14.38 -10.00
C ASP A 438 -2.01 13.77 -8.84
N SER A 439 -1.68 12.54 -8.45
CA SER A 439 -2.39 11.77 -7.42
C SER A 439 -1.95 12.09 -5.99
N SER A 440 -0.88 12.87 -5.78
CA SER A 440 -0.35 13.13 -4.43
C SER A 440 -1.17 14.12 -3.59
N TRP A 441 -2.15 14.81 -4.18
CA TRP A 441 -2.95 15.84 -3.48
C TRP A 441 -4.41 15.94 -3.92
N TYR A 442 -4.89 15.06 -4.80
CA TYR A 442 -6.26 15.11 -5.35
C TYR A 442 -7.36 15.07 -4.26
N PHE A 443 -7.11 14.39 -3.15
CA PHE A 443 -8.00 14.33 -1.98
C PHE A 443 -8.19 15.72 -1.35
N LEU A 444 -7.18 16.59 -1.37
CA LEU A 444 -7.31 18.00 -0.99
C LEU A 444 -8.12 18.78 -2.03
N ARG A 445 -7.93 18.50 -3.33
CA ARG A 445 -8.72 19.12 -4.40
C ARG A 445 -10.22 18.80 -4.26
N TYR A 446 -10.58 17.60 -3.81
CA TYR A 446 -11.96 17.25 -3.52
C TYR A 446 -12.64 18.15 -2.48
N CYS A 447 -11.89 18.77 -1.57
CA CYS A 447 -12.45 19.68 -0.58
C CYS A 447 -13.08 20.92 -1.25
N SER A 448 -12.53 21.38 -2.38
CA SER A 448 -13.00 22.54 -3.14
C SER A 448 -12.71 22.42 -4.64
N PRO A 449 -13.35 21.46 -5.37
CA PRO A 449 -12.99 21.14 -6.75
C PRO A 449 -13.23 22.26 -7.75
N LYS A 450 -14.13 23.19 -7.42
CA LYS A 450 -14.48 24.35 -8.27
C LYS A 450 -13.72 25.62 -7.92
N GLU A 451 -12.76 25.56 -6.98
CA GLU A 451 -11.92 26.71 -6.62
C GLU A 451 -11.01 27.07 -7.79
N THR A 452 -10.98 28.35 -8.17
CA THR A 452 -10.24 28.85 -9.34
C THR A 452 -9.12 29.79 -9.01
N THR A 453 -9.04 30.28 -7.75
CA THR A 453 -8.05 31.27 -7.31
C THR A 453 -6.84 30.63 -6.63
N GLN A 454 -7.00 29.40 -6.12
CA GLN A 454 -5.97 28.65 -5.41
C GLN A 454 -6.21 27.14 -5.56
N PRO A 455 -5.20 26.29 -5.27
CA PRO A 455 -5.35 24.81 -5.43
C PRO A 455 -6.48 24.23 -4.60
N VAL A 456 -6.62 24.71 -3.37
CA VAL A 456 -7.63 24.26 -2.41
C VAL A 456 -8.04 25.42 -1.49
N ASN A 457 -9.28 25.49 -1.11
CA ASN A 457 -9.76 26.46 -0.13
C ASN A 457 -9.38 26.02 1.29
N PRO A 458 -8.56 26.79 2.06
CA PRO A 458 -8.08 26.37 3.38
C PRO A 458 -9.19 26.07 4.39
N LYS A 459 -10.30 26.80 4.36
CA LYS A 459 -11.45 26.54 5.27
C LYS A 459 -12.12 25.20 4.94
N ALA A 460 -12.31 24.91 3.65
CA ALA A 460 -12.85 23.62 3.21
C ALA A 460 -11.89 22.47 3.54
N SER A 461 -10.60 22.67 3.35
CA SER A 461 -9.58 21.70 3.74
C SER A 461 -9.59 21.43 5.24
N SER A 462 -9.65 22.47 6.09
CA SER A 462 -9.69 22.32 7.55
C SER A 462 -10.94 21.58 8.04
N TYR A 463 -12.04 21.62 7.29
CA TYR A 463 -13.25 20.89 7.60
C TYR A 463 -13.18 19.40 7.20
N TRP A 464 -12.70 19.12 5.97
CA TRP A 464 -12.75 17.78 5.39
C TRP A 464 -11.53 16.91 5.69
N MET A 465 -10.36 17.52 5.99
CA MET A 465 -9.12 16.77 6.21
C MET A 465 -8.88 16.47 7.71
N ALA A 466 -8.19 15.36 8.07
CA ALA A 466 -7.73 14.32 7.15
C ALA A 466 -8.89 13.45 6.64
N VAL A 467 -8.66 12.74 5.51
CA VAL A 467 -9.64 11.76 5.00
C VAL A 467 -9.90 10.69 6.06
N ASP A 468 -11.17 10.44 6.39
CA ASP A 468 -11.56 9.54 7.46
C ASP A 468 -11.15 8.08 7.19
N GLN A 469 -11.44 7.58 5.98
CA GLN A 469 -11.10 6.24 5.55
C GLN A 469 -10.51 6.24 4.14
N TYR A 470 -9.32 5.72 3.99
CA TYR A 470 -8.64 5.56 2.70
C TYR A 470 -8.47 4.08 2.35
N VAL A 471 -8.75 3.71 1.09
CA VAL A 471 -8.72 2.32 0.63
C VAL A 471 -7.84 2.21 -0.61
N GLY A 472 -6.90 1.25 -0.61
CA GLY A 472 -6.01 1.03 -1.75
C GLY A 472 -5.20 -0.25 -1.63
N GLY A 473 -4.36 -0.52 -2.65
CA GLY A 473 -3.47 -1.67 -2.65
C GLY A 473 -2.20 -1.45 -1.82
N ILE A 474 -1.65 -2.50 -1.24
CA ILE A 474 -0.42 -2.44 -0.45
C ILE A 474 0.81 -2.06 -1.29
N GLU A 475 0.78 -2.29 -2.60
CA GLU A 475 1.82 -1.89 -3.55
C GLU A 475 2.13 -0.39 -3.54
N HIS A 476 1.19 0.42 -3.05
CA HIS A 476 1.35 1.86 -2.93
C HIS A 476 1.99 2.33 -1.62
N ALA A 477 2.37 1.41 -0.72
CA ALA A 477 2.90 1.73 0.61
C ALA A 477 4.08 2.73 0.56
N VAL A 478 5.04 2.54 -0.34
CA VAL A 478 6.24 3.38 -0.52
C VAL A 478 6.22 4.23 -1.79
N LEU A 479 5.11 4.20 -2.53
CA LEU A 479 4.84 5.00 -3.72
C LEU A 479 3.85 6.13 -3.36
N HIS A 480 2.61 6.01 -3.87
CA HIS A 480 1.56 7.01 -3.70
C HIS A 480 1.35 7.44 -2.24
N LEU A 481 1.31 6.50 -1.28
CA LEU A 481 1.06 6.83 0.13
C LEU A 481 2.19 7.69 0.72
N LEU A 482 3.44 7.42 0.38
CA LEU A 482 4.57 8.22 0.84
C LEU A 482 4.55 9.61 0.21
N TYR A 483 4.25 9.70 -1.09
CA TYR A 483 4.17 10.97 -1.80
C TYR A 483 2.97 11.82 -1.35
N ALA A 484 1.82 11.20 -1.08
CA ALA A 484 0.65 11.87 -0.52
C ALA A 484 0.96 12.50 0.86
N ARG A 485 1.69 11.79 1.72
CA ARG A 485 2.17 12.31 3.00
C ARG A 485 3.10 13.50 2.82
N PHE A 486 4.07 13.37 1.92
CA PHE A 486 5.00 14.46 1.57
C PHE A 486 4.27 15.69 1.05
N PHE A 487 3.38 15.54 0.06
CA PHE A 487 2.61 16.66 -0.50
C PHE A 487 1.71 17.33 0.54
N THR A 488 1.09 16.56 1.43
CA THR A 488 0.28 17.11 2.53
C THR A 488 1.11 18.05 3.41
N LYS A 489 2.35 17.66 3.76
CA LYS A 489 3.25 18.49 4.54
C LYS A 489 3.68 19.77 3.77
N VAL A 490 4.01 19.62 2.49
CA VAL A 490 4.35 20.78 1.63
C VAL A 490 3.16 21.76 1.54
N LEU A 491 1.95 21.26 1.32
CA LEU A 491 0.75 22.09 1.20
C LEU A 491 0.32 22.70 2.55
N ARG A 492 0.60 22.03 3.67
CA ARG A 492 0.49 22.59 5.02
C ARG A 492 1.44 23.78 5.19
N ASP A 493 2.70 23.62 4.81
CA ASP A 493 3.73 24.67 4.92
C ASP A 493 3.46 25.83 3.95
N LEU A 494 2.69 25.59 2.88
CA LEU A 494 2.14 26.64 2.00
C LEU A 494 0.87 27.32 2.57
N GLY A 495 0.34 26.85 3.71
CA GLY A 495 -0.86 27.41 4.34
C GLY A 495 -2.18 26.99 3.70
N LEU A 496 -2.18 25.94 2.88
CA LEU A 496 -3.38 25.46 2.15
C LEU A 496 -4.18 24.41 2.93
N THR A 497 -3.59 23.81 3.94
CA THR A 497 -4.23 22.87 4.84
C THR A 497 -3.62 22.95 6.23
N THR A 498 -4.35 22.48 7.25
CA THR A 498 -3.84 22.32 8.62
C THR A 498 -3.49 20.86 8.93
N ALA A 499 -3.82 19.94 8.03
CA ALA A 499 -3.52 18.54 8.20
C ALA A 499 -2.02 18.27 8.07
N SER A 500 -1.46 17.46 8.98
CA SER A 500 -0.07 16.97 8.91
C SER A 500 0.02 15.64 8.17
N GLU A 501 -1.06 14.86 8.16
CA GLU A 501 -1.18 13.58 7.45
C GLU A 501 -2.46 13.55 6.60
N PRO A 502 -2.43 12.86 5.45
CA PRO A 502 -3.56 12.90 4.51
C PRO A 502 -4.74 12.03 4.94
N PHE A 503 -4.50 10.90 5.60
CA PHE A 503 -5.49 9.86 5.85
C PHE A 503 -5.48 9.43 7.32
N ALA A 504 -6.64 9.47 7.99
CA ALA A 504 -6.78 9.04 9.39
C ALA A 504 -6.70 7.51 9.50
N HIS A 505 -7.49 6.80 8.68
CA HIS A 505 -7.51 5.33 8.63
C HIS A 505 -7.11 4.85 7.23
N LEU A 506 -6.36 3.76 7.16
CA LEU A 506 -5.96 3.10 5.92
C LEU A 506 -6.39 1.63 5.92
N LEU A 507 -7.11 1.24 4.89
CA LEU A 507 -7.40 -0.16 4.58
C LEU A 507 -6.58 -0.59 3.35
N THR A 508 -5.76 -1.64 3.49
CA THR A 508 -5.06 -2.24 2.36
C THR A 508 -5.84 -3.44 1.85
N GLN A 509 -6.30 -3.34 0.59
CA GLN A 509 -7.08 -4.40 -0.04
C GLN A 509 -6.21 -5.62 -0.39
N GLY A 510 -6.82 -6.82 -0.26
CA GLY A 510 -6.32 -8.03 -0.90
C GLY A 510 -6.50 -8.00 -2.43
N MET A 511 -5.84 -8.91 -3.11
CA MET A 511 -5.93 -9.03 -4.57
C MET A 511 -7.14 -9.89 -4.97
N VAL A 512 -7.78 -9.52 -6.08
CA VAL A 512 -8.75 -10.41 -6.72
C VAL A 512 -8.02 -11.36 -7.65
N THR A 513 -8.18 -12.66 -7.41
CA THR A 513 -7.50 -13.73 -8.12
C THR A 513 -8.52 -14.61 -8.85
N LYS A 514 -8.13 -15.22 -9.96
CA LYS A 514 -8.93 -16.19 -10.73
C LYS A 514 -8.04 -17.18 -11.45
N GLU A 515 -8.56 -18.37 -11.71
CA GLU A 515 -7.89 -19.37 -12.55
C GLU A 515 -7.49 -18.78 -13.91
N THR A 516 -6.35 -19.22 -14.41
CA THR A 516 -5.87 -18.88 -15.76
C THR A 516 -6.10 -20.06 -16.70
N TYR A 517 -6.28 -19.77 -18.00
CA TYR A 517 -6.58 -20.77 -19.01
C TYR A 517 -5.62 -20.62 -20.20
N TRP A 518 -4.93 -21.70 -20.53
CA TRP A 518 -3.91 -21.73 -21.58
C TRP A 518 -4.32 -22.67 -22.72
N CYS A 519 -4.22 -22.16 -23.94
CA CYS A 519 -4.32 -22.93 -25.18
C CYS A 519 -2.97 -22.89 -25.90
N ASP A 520 -2.40 -24.02 -26.33
CA ASP A 520 -1.09 -24.05 -26.96
C ASP A 520 -1.01 -23.21 -28.25
N GLU A 521 -2.12 -23.03 -28.95
CA GLU A 521 -2.19 -22.23 -30.17
C GLU A 521 -2.51 -20.75 -29.89
N HIS A 522 -3.50 -20.48 -28.99
CA HIS A 522 -4.00 -19.13 -28.73
C HIS A 522 -3.42 -18.52 -27.44
N ARG A 523 -2.51 -19.22 -26.75
CA ARG A 523 -1.91 -18.82 -25.47
C ARG A 523 -3.00 -18.63 -24.39
N TRP A 524 -2.98 -17.49 -23.68
CA TRP A 524 -4.03 -17.17 -22.71
C TRP A 524 -5.36 -16.93 -23.41
N VAL A 525 -6.45 -17.54 -22.89
CA VAL A 525 -7.81 -17.40 -23.40
C VAL A 525 -8.76 -16.91 -22.31
N PHE A 526 -9.80 -16.17 -22.70
CA PHE A 526 -10.84 -15.78 -21.75
C PHE A 526 -11.73 -16.97 -21.35
N PRO A 527 -12.31 -16.95 -20.14
CA PRO A 527 -13.27 -17.98 -19.74
C PRO A 527 -14.46 -18.15 -20.72
N THR A 528 -14.86 -17.07 -21.39
CA THR A 528 -15.91 -17.05 -22.42
C THR A 528 -15.50 -17.71 -23.75
N GLU A 529 -14.20 -17.88 -23.98
CA GLU A 529 -13.62 -18.53 -25.15
C GLU A 529 -13.40 -20.05 -24.94
N ILE A 530 -14.00 -20.62 -23.86
CA ILE A 530 -13.86 -22.03 -23.48
C ILE A 530 -15.21 -22.73 -23.62
N LYS A 531 -15.24 -23.80 -24.41
CA LYS A 531 -16.37 -24.74 -24.48
C LYS A 531 -16.22 -25.80 -23.40
N LYS A 532 -17.29 -26.07 -22.68
CA LYS A 532 -17.36 -27.14 -21.67
C LYS A 532 -18.35 -28.19 -22.15
N GLU A 533 -17.86 -29.34 -22.61
CA GLU A 533 -18.68 -30.45 -23.11
C GLU A 533 -18.13 -31.72 -22.48
N ASP A 534 -18.98 -32.58 -21.94
CA ASP A 534 -18.65 -33.86 -21.33
C ASP A 534 -17.49 -33.84 -20.33
N GLY A 535 -17.42 -32.79 -19.52
CA GLY A 535 -16.36 -32.61 -18.51
C GLY A 535 -15.01 -32.11 -19.06
N LYS A 536 -14.88 -31.97 -20.38
CA LYS A 536 -13.68 -31.42 -21.04
C LYS A 536 -13.84 -29.93 -21.29
N ARG A 537 -12.71 -29.23 -21.19
CA ARG A 537 -12.60 -27.80 -21.52
C ARG A 537 -11.80 -27.67 -22.81
N THR A 538 -12.40 -27.13 -23.86
CA THR A 538 -11.75 -26.93 -25.17
C THR A 538 -11.78 -25.49 -25.60
N CYS A 539 -10.76 -25.05 -26.34
CA CYS A 539 -10.69 -23.73 -26.92
C CYS A 539 -11.78 -23.55 -27.97
N ALA A 540 -12.60 -22.50 -27.86
CA ALA A 540 -13.66 -22.20 -28.81
C ALA A 540 -13.15 -21.92 -30.23
N HIS A 541 -11.89 -21.48 -30.36
CA HIS A 541 -11.29 -21.11 -31.67
C HIS A 541 -10.69 -22.30 -32.41
N CYS A 542 -10.01 -23.23 -31.72
CA CYS A 542 -9.31 -24.33 -32.38
C CYS A 542 -9.71 -25.76 -31.90
N GLY A 543 -10.59 -25.85 -30.91
CA GLY A 543 -11.04 -27.15 -30.38
C GLY A 543 -10.02 -27.92 -29.52
N ARG A 544 -8.80 -27.41 -29.35
CA ARG A 544 -7.78 -28.05 -28.51
C ARG A 544 -8.15 -27.99 -27.04
N GLU A 545 -7.66 -28.95 -26.27
CA GLU A 545 -7.86 -29.00 -24.81
C GLU A 545 -7.20 -27.80 -24.15
N ILE A 546 -7.88 -27.26 -23.15
CA ILE A 546 -7.42 -26.12 -22.32
C ILE A 546 -6.71 -26.66 -21.08
N VAL A 547 -5.49 -26.18 -20.88
CA VAL A 547 -4.76 -26.38 -19.63
C VAL A 547 -5.22 -25.34 -18.62
N VAL A 548 -5.77 -25.78 -17.47
CA VAL A 548 -6.11 -24.92 -16.35
C VAL A 548 -4.83 -24.63 -15.58
N GLY A 549 -4.45 -23.33 -15.54
CA GLY A 549 -3.29 -22.88 -14.81
C GLY A 549 -3.60 -22.57 -13.34
N ARG A 550 -2.66 -21.93 -12.66
CA ARG A 550 -2.81 -21.50 -11.26
C ARG A 550 -3.80 -20.36 -11.14
N THR A 551 -4.41 -20.23 -9.96
CA THR A 551 -5.12 -19.00 -9.55
C THR A 551 -4.10 -17.89 -9.38
N GLU A 552 -4.22 -16.85 -10.21
CA GLU A 552 -3.31 -15.68 -10.25
C GLU A 552 -4.13 -14.38 -10.17
N LYS A 553 -3.45 -13.26 -9.85
CA LYS A 553 -4.05 -11.92 -9.90
C LYS A 553 -4.77 -11.71 -11.24
N MET A 554 -6.02 -11.23 -11.19
CA MET A 554 -6.76 -10.88 -12.40
C MET A 554 -6.01 -9.82 -13.21
N SER A 555 -5.78 -10.10 -14.49
CA SER A 555 -5.13 -9.16 -15.40
C SER A 555 -5.60 -9.36 -16.85
N LYS A 556 -5.62 -8.26 -17.63
CA LYS A 556 -5.94 -8.31 -19.06
C LYS A 556 -4.94 -9.15 -19.85
N SER A 557 -3.67 -9.16 -19.46
CA SER A 557 -2.60 -9.94 -20.11
C SER A 557 -2.76 -11.45 -19.90
N ARG A 558 -3.33 -11.88 -18.78
CA ARG A 558 -3.66 -13.29 -18.49
C ARG A 558 -5.06 -13.69 -18.91
N LYS A 559 -5.87 -12.74 -19.36
CA LYS A 559 -7.26 -12.95 -19.80
C LYS A 559 -8.16 -13.64 -18.74
N ASN A 560 -7.81 -13.55 -17.46
CA ASN A 560 -8.55 -14.14 -16.34
C ASN A 560 -9.42 -13.12 -15.60
N ILE A 561 -9.93 -12.11 -16.30
CA ILE A 561 -10.78 -11.06 -15.74
C ILE A 561 -12.26 -11.46 -15.74
N ALA A 562 -13.05 -10.86 -14.85
CA ALA A 562 -14.49 -10.84 -14.86
C ALA A 562 -14.96 -9.43 -15.23
N SER A 563 -15.84 -9.33 -16.22
CA SER A 563 -16.40 -8.02 -16.64
C SER A 563 -17.52 -7.60 -15.68
N PRO A 564 -17.45 -6.42 -15.05
CA PRO A 564 -18.57 -5.88 -14.26
C PRO A 564 -19.85 -5.74 -15.08
N GLU A 565 -19.73 -5.43 -16.38
CA GLU A 565 -20.85 -5.26 -17.29
C GLU A 565 -21.58 -6.58 -17.52
N GLU A 566 -20.84 -7.65 -17.85
CA GLU A 566 -21.42 -9.01 -18.02
C GLU A 566 -22.10 -9.51 -16.74
N LEU A 567 -21.53 -9.20 -15.56
CA LEU A 567 -22.14 -9.53 -14.28
C LEU A 567 -23.43 -8.77 -14.05
N CYS A 568 -23.44 -7.46 -14.33
CA CYS A 568 -24.65 -6.64 -14.22
C CYS A 568 -25.74 -7.07 -15.20
N ASP A 569 -25.38 -7.50 -16.41
CA ASP A 569 -26.33 -7.97 -17.41
C ASP A 569 -26.98 -9.30 -17.03
N ARG A 570 -26.19 -10.22 -16.46
CA ARG A 570 -26.66 -11.57 -16.10
C ARG A 570 -27.35 -11.65 -14.75
N PHE A 571 -26.83 -10.94 -13.76
CA PHE A 571 -27.24 -11.12 -12.37
C PHE A 571 -27.71 -9.81 -11.68
N GLY A 572 -27.57 -8.68 -12.35
CA GLY A 572 -27.86 -7.37 -11.77
C GLY A 572 -26.68 -6.79 -10.95
N ALA A 573 -26.70 -5.45 -10.83
CA ALA A 573 -25.65 -4.70 -10.12
C ALA A 573 -25.55 -5.10 -8.64
N ASP A 574 -26.68 -5.28 -7.97
CA ASP A 574 -26.72 -5.62 -6.54
C ASP A 574 -26.10 -6.98 -6.24
N THR A 575 -26.23 -7.96 -7.14
CA THR A 575 -25.56 -9.25 -6.99
C THR A 575 -24.03 -9.12 -7.09
N ALA A 576 -23.56 -8.31 -8.06
CA ALA A 576 -22.13 -8.06 -8.23
C ALA A 576 -21.54 -7.36 -6.99
N ARG A 577 -22.24 -6.36 -6.44
CA ARG A 577 -21.86 -5.65 -5.20
C ARG A 577 -21.83 -6.61 -4.00
N LEU A 578 -22.94 -7.34 -3.79
CA LEU A 578 -23.07 -8.26 -2.66
C LEU A 578 -21.98 -9.33 -2.68
N PHE A 579 -21.71 -9.94 -3.84
CA PHE A 579 -20.65 -10.94 -3.96
C PHE A 579 -19.27 -10.37 -3.65
N SER A 580 -18.94 -9.19 -4.19
CA SER A 580 -17.64 -8.53 -3.95
C SER A 580 -17.37 -8.26 -2.47
N LEU A 581 -18.42 -8.01 -1.68
CA LEU A 581 -18.32 -7.73 -0.24
C LEU A 581 -18.43 -8.99 0.63
N PHE A 582 -19.10 -10.02 0.11
CA PHE A 582 -19.36 -11.27 0.87
C PHE A 582 -18.22 -12.27 0.78
N ALA A 583 -17.53 -12.37 -0.35
CA ALA A 583 -16.66 -13.49 -0.68
C ALA A 583 -15.40 -13.59 0.20
N ALA A 584 -14.87 -12.46 0.68
CA ALA A 584 -13.74 -12.42 1.60
C ALA A 584 -13.72 -11.11 2.40
N PRO A 585 -13.06 -11.07 3.58
CA PRO A 585 -12.71 -9.82 4.21
C PRO A 585 -11.87 -8.94 3.25
N PRO A 586 -12.05 -7.60 3.24
CA PRO A 586 -11.43 -6.74 2.24
C PRO A 586 -9.89 -6.74 2.26
N GLU A 587 -9.28 -7.11 3.37
CA GLU A 587 -7.82 -7.20 3.54
C GLU A 587 -7.21 -8.49 2.96
N LYS A 588 -8.04 -9.49 2.69
CA LYS A 588 -7.59 -10.79 2.21
C LYS A 588 -7.79 -10.92 0.70
N ASP A 589 -6.98 -11.75 0.08
CA ASP A 589 -7.15 -12.09 -1.32
C ASP A 589 -8.50 -12.77 -1.54
N LEU A 590 -9.21 -12.31 -2.57
CA LEU A 590 -10.48 -12.85 -3.01
C LEU A 590 -10.25 -13.78 -4.20
N GLU A 591 -10.54 -15.07 -4.05
CA GLU A 591 -10.64 -15.98 -5.17
C GLU A 591 -12.02 -15.88 -5.82
N TRP A 592 -12.05 -15.47 -7.07
CA TRP A 592 -13.29 -15.29 -7.82
C TRP A 592 -13.99 -16.61 -8.10
N SER A 593 -15.26 -16.72 -7.73
CA SER A 593 -16.11 -17.90 -7.92
C SER A 593 -17.42 -17.53 -8.60
N ASP A 594 -17.65 -18.05 -9.80
CA ASP A 594 -18.91 -17.83 -10.54
C ASP A 594 -20.09 -18.46 -9.80
N THR A 595 -19.90 -19.60 -9.11
CA THR A 595 -20.94 -20.24 -8.26
C THR A 595 -21.27 -19.42 -7.01
N GLY A 596 -20.29 -18.68 -6.48
CA GLY A 596 -20.50 -17.73 -5.39
C GLY A 596 -21.39 -16.55 -5.81
N VAL A 597 -21.21 -16.04 -7.03
CA VAL A 597 -22.09 -14.99 -7.60
C VAL A 597 -23.53 -15.45 -7.68
N GLU A 598 -23.77 -16.69 -8.18
CA GLU A 598 -25.12 -17.32 -8.23
C GLU A 598 -25.73 -17.47 -6.83
N GLY A 599 -24.90 -17.75 -5.81
CA GLY A 599 -25.33 -17.79 -4.41
C GLY A 599 -25.89 -16.45 -3.92
N GLY A 600 -25.21 -15.34 -4.23
CA GLY A 600 -25.66 -13.98 -3.96
C GLY A 600 -26.97 -13.65 -4.68
N TYR A 601 -27.08 -13.99 -5.95
CA TYR A 601 -28.32 -13.81 -6.74
C TYR A 601 -29.52 -14.56 -6.13
N ARG A 602 -29.33 -15.84 -5.75
CA ARG A 602 -30.39 -16.61 -5.07
C ARG A 602 -30.81 -15.99 -3.74
N PHE A 603 -29.88 -15.46 -2.98
CA PHE A 603 -30.18 -14.79 -1.70
C PHE A 603 -31.06 -13.55 -1.94
N LEU A 604 -30.69 -12.65 -2.86
CA LEU A 604 -31.48 -11.46 -3.16
C LEU A 604 -32.89 -11.81 -3.66
N ASN A 605 -33.04 -12.85 -4.49
CA ASN A 605 -34.34 -13.35 -4.93
C ASN A 605 -35.19 -13.91 -3.76
N ARG A 606 -34.56 -14.49 -2.74
CA ARG A 606 -35.28 -14.94 -1.53
C ARG A 606 -35.78 -13.76 -0.73
N VAL A 607 -34.96 -12.71 -0.55
CA VAL A 607 -35.40 -11.47 0.12
C VAL A 607 -36.58 -10.84 -0.63
N TRP A 608 -36.45 -10.74 -1.96
CA TRP A 608 -37.53 -10.23 -2.84
C TRP A 608 -38.84 -10.97 -2.63
N ARG A 609 -38.81 -12.30 -2.71
CA ARG A 609 -40.02 -13.14 -2.53
C ARG A 609 -40.64 -12.96 -1.16
N LEU A 610 -39.81 -12.98 -0.10
CA LEU A 610 -40.30 -12.87 1.28
C LEU A 610 -41.07 -11.57 1.49
N VAL A 611 -40.54 -10.43 1.01
CA VAL A 611 -41.22 -9.14 1.12
C VAL A 611 -42.54 -9.11 0.35
N HIS A 612 -42.56 -9.65 -0.88
CA HIS A 612 -43.77 -9.70 -1.70
C HIS A 612 -44.84 -10.65 -1.14
N GLU A 613 -44.45 -11.77 -0.56
CA GLU A 613 -45.35 -12.70 0.14
C GLU A 613 -46.00 -12.09 1.37
N LEU A 614 -45.25 -11.25 2.09
CA LEU A 614 -45.72 -10.53 3.28
C LEU A 614 -46.53 -9.25 2.95
N GLN A 615 -46.27 -8.60 1.82
CA GLN A 615 -46.84 -7.32 1.45
C GLN A 615 -48.36 -7.24 1.57
N PRO A 616 -49.19 -8.23 1.14
CA PRO A 616 -50.63 -8.19 1.31
C PRO A 616 -51.07 -8.12 2.76
N VAL A 617 -50.37 -8.86 3.66
CA VAL A 617 -50.68 -8.87 5.09
C VAL A 617 -50.27 -7.56 5.75
N LEU A 618 -49.13 -7.01 5.36
CA LEU A 618 -48.62 -5.73 5.90
C LEU A 618 -49.45 -4.53 5.44
N SER A 619 -50.14 -4.62 4.30
CA SER A 619 -50.98 -3.55 3.78
C SER A 619 -52.31 -3.40 4.51
N ILE A 620 -52.80 -4.43 5.19
CA ILE A 620 -54.10 -4.43 5.92
C ILE A 620 -54.10 -3.38 7.04
N CYS A 621 -52.98 -3.10 7.67
CA CYS A 621 -52.85 -2.15 8.77
C CYS A 621 -52.52 -0.70 8.33
N SER A 622 -52.35 -0.43 7.02
CA SER A 622 -51.97 0.90 6.52
C SER A 622 -53.16 1.88 6.39
N GLY A 623 -54.40 1.45 6.64
CA GLY A 623 -55.64 2.25 6.51
C GLY A 623 -55.99 3.20 7.65
N SER A 624 -55.26 3.19 8.73
CA SER A 624 -55.44 4.15 9.85
C SER A 624 -54.19 5.04 9.94
N GLY A 625 -54.30 6.25 9.43
CA GLY A 625 -53.23 7.26 9.38
C GLY A 625 -52.74 7.64 10.81
N ALA A 626 -51.80 6.89 11.30
CA ALA A 626 -51.01 7.26 12.47
C ALA A 626 -49.54 7.07 12.15
N ALA A 627 -48.85 8.19 12.01
CA ALA A 627 -47.40 8.26 12.03
C ALA A 627 -46.87 7.43 13.21
N SER A 628 -45.88 6.60 12.94
CA SER A 628 -45.20 5.73 13.89
C SER A 628 -44.67 6.49 15.11
N GLN A 629 -45.48 6.58 16.12
CA GLN A 629 -44.97 6.71 17.49
C GLN A 629 -44.76 5.27 18.04
N PRO A 630 -43.69 4.98 18.79
CA PRO A 630 -43.56 3.71 19.47
C PRO A 630 -44.80 3.62 20.43
N ALA A 631 -45.56 2.52 20.31
CA ALA A 631 -46.71 2.26 21.16
C ALA A 631 -46.33 2.46 22.63
N SER A 632 -46.77 3.60 23.19
CA SER A 632 -46.70 3.83 24.60
C SER A 632 -47.81 3.01 25.29
N SER A 633 -47.37 2.09 26.14
CA SER A 633 -48.16 1.54 27.28
C SER A 633 -49.53 0.88 26.97
N SER A 634 -49.52 -0.31 26.37
CA SER A 634 -50.33 -1.42 26.92
C SER A 634 -49.37 -2.46 27.51
N GLN A 635 -49.49 -2.71 28.80
CA GLN A 635 -48.65 -3.66 29.59
C GLN A 635 -49.06 -5.11 29.31
N GLU A 636 -49.26 -5.50 28.06
CA GLU A 636 -49.38 -6.91 27.69
C GLU A 636 -48.00 -7.38 27.18
N ASP A 637 -47.52 -8.49 27.76
CA ASP A 637 -46.30 -9.14 27.25
C ASP A 637 -46.49 -9.46 25.78
N PRO A 638 -45.44 -9.19 24.92
CA PRO A 638 -45.53 -9.45 23.50
C PRO A 638 -45.78 -10.94 23.25
N SER A 639 -46.56 -11.27 22.23
CA SER A 639 -46.77 -12.68 21.85
C SER A 639 -45.41 -13.35 21.57
N PRO A 640 -45.29 -14.67 21.74
CA PRO A 640 -44.04 -15.39 21.49
C PRO A 640 -43.49 -15.12 20.07
N LEU A 641 -44.34 -14.91 19.06
CA LEU A 641 -43.97 -14.57 17.71
C LEU A 641 -43.37 -13.15 17.63
N CYS A 642 -44.02 -12.16 18.27
CA CYS A 642 -43.50 -10.80 18.35
C CYS A 642 -42.14 -10.76 19.04
N GLU A 643 -42.00 -11.45 20.15
CA GLU A 643 -40.72 -11.52 20.87
C GLU A 643 -39.64 -12.12 20.02
N HIS A 644 -39.92 -13.21 19.29
CA HIS A 644 -38.97 -13.86 18.40
C HIS A 644 -38.55 -12.94 17.27
N LEU A 645 -39.47 -12.29 16.58
CA LEU A 645 -39.19 -11.33 15.50
C LEU A 645 -38.32 -10.15 15.98
N TYR A 646 -38.65 -9.56 17.15
CA TYR A 646 -37.85 -8.46 17.71
C TYR A 646 -36.46 -8.93 18.10
N ARG A 647 -36.32 -10.08 18.75
CA ARG A 647 -35.01 -10.66 19.11
C ARG A 647 -34.15 -10.94 17.90
N ALA A 648 -34.70 -11.56 16.85
CA ALA A 648 -34.01 -11.85 15.59
C ALA A 648 -33.54 -10.55 14.93
N ALA A 649 -34.42 -9.56 14.78
CA ALA A 649 -34.10 -8.28 14.15
C ALA A 649 -33.00 -7.53 14.94
N HIS A 650 -33.15 -7.38 16.26
CA HIS A 650 -32.20 -6.62 17.07
C HIS A 650 -30.83 -7.30 17.22
N ARG A 651 -30.76 -8.63 17.27
CA ARG A 651 -29.48 -9.38 17.18
C ARG A 651 -28.78 -9.13 15.84
N THR A 652 -29.54 -9.11 14.76
CA THR A 652 -28.99 -8.84 13.41
C THR A 652 -28.53 -7.41 13.29
N ILE A 653 -29.31 -6.42 13.78
CA ILE A 653 -28.91 -5.01 13.81
C ILE A 653 -27.56 -4.86 14.53
N LYS A 654 -27.47 -5.43 15.76
CA LYS A 654 -26.24 -5.37 16.55
C LYS A 654 -25.07 -5.97 15.78
N LYS A 655 -25.23 -7.21 15.28
CA LYS A 655 -24.16 -7.93 14.58
C LYS A 655 -23.67 -7.20 13.34
N VAL A 656 -24.58 -6.76 12.48
CA VAL A 656 -24.23 -6.04 11.24
C VAL A 656 -23.57 -4.70 11.57
N THR A 657 -24.07 -3.97 12.56
CA THR A 657 -23.49 -2.68 12.98
C THR A 657 -22.07 -2.87 13.50
N GLU A 658 -21.85 -3.83 14.40
CA GLU A 658 -20.51 -4.10 14.95
C GLU A 658 -19.52 -4.58 13.89
N ASP A 659 -19.96 -5.39 12.92
CA ASP A 659 -19.11 -5.88 11.82
C ASP A 659 -18.69 -4.76 10.86
N LEU A 660 -19.57 -3.79 10.61
CA LEU A 660 -19.27 -2.65 9.74
C LEU A 660 -18.42 -1.59 10.46
N ASP A 661 -18.66 -1.36 11.73
CA ASP A 661 -18.04 -0.26 12.51
C ASP A 661 -16.57 -0.53 12.85
N ARG A 662 -16.21 -1.79 13.16
CA ARG A 662 -14.88 -2.11 13.67
C ARG A 662 -13.85 -2.33 12.57
N ASP A 663 -14.07 -3.31 11.69
CA ASP A 663 -13.05 -3.79 10.77
C ASP A 663 -13.58 -4.07 9.36
N PHE A 664 -14.71 -3.45 8.96
CA PHE A 664 -15.35 -3.68 7.67
C PHE A 664 -15.53 -5.19 7.36
N GLN A 665 -16.02 -5.97 8.33
CA GLN A 665 -16.27 -7.39 8.18
C GLN A 665 -17.56 -7.64 7.37
N PHE A 666 -17.54 -7.21 6.11
CA PHE A 666 -18.69 -7.27 5.21
C PHE A 666 -19.22 -8.69 5.02
N ASN A 667 -18.33 -9.67 4.94
CA ASN A 667 -18.68 -11.07 4.75
C ASN A 667 -19.51 -11.64 5.91
N THR A 668 -19.17 -11.29 7.17
CA THR A 668 -19.93 -11.73 8.35
C THR A 668 -21.23 -10.95 8.51
N ALA A 669 -21.25 -9.67 8.15
CA ALA A 669 -22.47 -8.87 8.09
C ALA A 669 -23.49 -9.46 7.10
N VAL A 670 -23.05 -9.80 5.87
CA VAL A 670 -23.91 -10.45 4.87
C VAL A 670 -24.37 -11.84 5.34
N ALA A 671 -23.48 -12.62 5.99
CA ALA A 671 -23.88 -13.92 6.57
C ALA A 671 -25.00 -13.74 7.63
N ALA A 672 -24.89 -12.74 8.50
CA ALA A 672 -25.93 -12.43 9.49
C ALA A 672 -27.28 -12.07 8.84
N LEU A 673 -27.26 -11.34 7.70
CA LEU A 673 -28.48 -11.08 6.93
C LEU A 673 -29.06 -12.35 6.32
N MET A 674 -28.21 -13.27 5.81
CA MET A 674 -28.67 -14.57 5.29
C MET A 674 -29.30 -15.45 6.38
N GLU A 675 -28.72 -15.47 7.58
CA GLU A 675 -29.25 -16.18 8.75
C GLU A 675 -30.59 -15.56 9.17
N PHE A 676 -30.71 -14.25 9.21
CA PHE A 676 -31.95 -13.55 9.52
C PHE A 676 -33.07 -13.89 8.54
N VAL A 677 -32.78 -13.88 7.23
CA VAL A 677 -33.76 -14.29 6.20
C VAL A 677 -34.17 -15.75 6.38
N ASN A 678 -33.26 -16.66 6.75
CA ASN A 678 -33.61 -18.06 7.04
C ASN A 678 -34.55 -18.19 8.24
N GLU A 679 -34.29 -17.43 9.30
CA GLU A 679 -35.13 -17.40 10.51
C GLU A 679 -36.51 -16.83 10.19
N LEU A 680 -36.59 -15.75 9.41
CA LEU A 680 -37.86 -15.17 8.95
C LEU A 680 -38.69 -16.11 8.11
N TYR A 681 -38.09 -16.84 7.15
CA TYR A 681 -38.79 -17.88 6.38
C TYR A 681 -39.33 -19.00 7.25
N LYS A 682 -38.56 -19.43 8.24
CA LYS A 682 -39.02 -20.45 9.19
C LYS A 682 -40.24 -19.96 9.96
N LEU A 683 -40.19 -18.75 10.53
CA LEU A 683 -41.31 -18.17 11.26
C LEU A 683 -42.56 -17.96 10.36
N TRP A 684 -42.36 -17.57 9.12
CA TRP A 684 -43.45 -17.37 8.17
C TRP A 684 -44.12 -18.67 7.79
N ASN A 685 -43.37 -19.75 7.56
CA ASN A 685 -43.90 -21.07 7.22
C ASN A 685 -44.62 -21.74 8.41
N ASP A 686 -44.23 -21.45 9.63
CA ASP A 686 -44.84 -21.97 10.86
C ASP A 686 -46.14 -21.26 11.24
N HIS A 687 -46.50 -20.13 10.59
CA HIS A 687 -47.67 -19.32 10.95
C HIS A 687 -48.59 -19.11 9.75
N SER A 688 -49.91 -19.12 9.98
CA SER A 688 -50.89 -18.78 8.92
C SER A 688 -51.13 -17.28 8.86
N ALA A 689 -51.06 -16.69 7.67
CA ALA A 689 -51.28 -15.27 7.42
C ALA A 689 -52.67 -14.77 7.92
N SER A 690 -53.68 -15.65 7.95
CA SER A 690 -55.04 -15.30 8.39
C SER A 690 -55.23 -15.27 9.90
N SER A 691 -54.25 -15.65 10.70
CA SER A 691 -54.33 -15.73 12.18
C SER A 691 -53.51 -14.70 12.91
N LEU A 692 -52.81 -13.79 12.21
CA LEU A 692 -51.95 -12.80 12.83
C LEU A 692 -52.75 -11.67 13.46
N SER A 693 -52.42 -11.34 14.72
CA SER A 693 -52.90 -10.16 15.43
C SER A 693 -52.28 -8.88 14.85
N ALA A 694 -52.89 -7.73 15.15
CA ALA A 694 -52.34 -6.44 14.73
C ALA A 694 -50.92 -6.19 15.27
N GLY A 695 -50.59 -6.64 16.48
CA GLY A 695 -49.24 -6.55 17.04
C GLY A 695 -48.20 -7.40 16.28
N GLU A 696 -48.59 -8.61 15.86
CA GLU A 696 -47.74 -9.50 15.09
C GLU A 696 -47.50 -8.96 13.65
N VAL A 697 -48.53 -8.37 13.02
CA VAL A 697 -48.37 -7.68 11.73
C VAL A 697 -47.39 -6.51 11.86
N GLN A 698 -47.44 -5.74 12.95
CA GLN A 698 -46.52 -4.65 13.21
C GLN A 698 -45.08 -5.16 13.48
N ALA A 699 -44.93 -6.28 14.19
CA ALA A 699 -43.62 -6.91 14.42
C ALA A 699 -42.99 -7.41 13.09
N TRP A 700 -43.78 -8.03 12.19
CA TRP A 700 -43.36 -8.43 10.86
C TRP A 700 -42.97 -7.20 10.02
N ARG A 701 -43.76 -6.12 10.03
CA ARG A 701 -43.41 -4.87 9.33
C ARG A 701 -42.06 -4.34 9.80
N SER A 702 -41.86 -4.25 11.11
CA SER A 702 -40.59 -3.80 11.70
C SER A 702 -39.41 -4.69 11.29
N ALA A 703 -39.59 -6.01 11.26
CA ALA A 703 -38.56 -6.95 10.83
C ALA A 703 -38.18 -6.76 9.34
N MET A 704 -39.17 -6.55 8.45
CA MET A 704 -38.92 -6.29 7.02
C MET A 704 -38.22 -4.96 6.81
N GLU A 705 -38.65 -3.91 7.50
CA GLU A 705 -38.01 -2.59 7.42
C GLU A 705 -36.55 -2.64 7.88
N HIS A 706 -36.26 -3.32 9.00
CA HIS A 706 -34.89 -3.50 9.46
C HIS A 706 -34.03 -4.34 8.49
N LEU A 707 -34.59 -5.42 7.92
CA LEU A 707 -33.90 -6.21 6.90
C LEU A 707 -33.49 -5.36 5.70
N ILE A 708 -34.39 -4.55 5.16
CA ILE A 708 -34.16 -3.71 3.99
C ILE A 708 -33.14 -2.60 4.32
N LEU A 709 -33.27 -1.95 5.48
CA LEU A 709 -32.32 -0.93 5.94
C LEU A 709 -30.90 -1.49 6.07
N LEU A 710 -30.74 -2.67 6.69
CA LEU A 710 -29.44 -3.32 6.85
C LEU A 710 -28.87 -3.84 5.52
N LEU A 711 -29.74 -4.22 4.57
CA LEU A 711 -29.32 -4.70 3.24
C LEU A 711 -28.92 -3.56 2.31
N SER A 712 -29.44 -2.34 2.51
CA SER A 712 -29.32 -1.23 1.58
C SER A 712 -27.87 -0.82 1.21
N PRO A 713 -26.85 -0.87 2.09
CA PRO A 713 -25.48 -0.59 1.70
C PRO A 713 -24.89 -1.62 0.74
N PHE A 714 -25.34 -2.86 0.80
CA PHE A 714 -24.87 -3.98 -0.02
C PHE A 714 -25.60 -4.08 -1.34
N ALA A 715 -26.93 -3.90 -1.33
CA ALA A 715 -27.84 -4.07 -2.47
C ALA A 715 -28.84 -2.90 -2.57
N PRO A 716 -28.37 -1.69 -2.97
CA PRO A 716 -29.17 -0.48 -2.90
C PRO A 716 -30.40 -0.48 -3.83
N HIS A 717 -30.32 -1.07 -5.02
CA HIS A 717 -31.44 -1.04 -5.98
C HIS A 717 -32.60 -1.92 -5.52
N VAL A 718 -32.30 -3.16 -5.11
CA VAL A 718 -33.31 -4.07 -4.54
C VAL A 718 -33.92 -3.48 -3.27
N SER A 719 -33.10 -2.89 -2.41
CA SER A 719 -33.56 -2.30 -1.15
C SER A 719 -34.49 -1.12 -1.37
N GLU A 720 -34.18 -0.24 -2.33
CA GLU A 720 -35.04 0.90 -2.66
C GLU A 720 -36.40 0.45 -3.19
N GLU A 721 -36.42 -0.52 -4.13
CA GLU A 721 -37.67 -1.07 -4.69
C GLU A 721 -38.54 -1.76 -3.63
N LEU A 722 -37.92 -2.54 -2.74
CA LEU A 722 -38.61 -3.21 -1.65
C LEU A 722 -39.11 -2.22 -0.59
N TRP A 723 -38.38 -1.12 -0.38
CA TRP A 723 -38.80 -0.05 0.53
C TRP A 723 -40.05 0.66 0.03
N GLU A 724 -40.10 0.95 -1.28
CA GLU A 724 -41.30 1.48 -1.93
C GLU A 724 -42.47 0.48 -1.90
N THR A 725 -42.21 -0.81 -2.11
CA THR A 725 -43.18 -1.91 -2.01
C THR A 725 -43.88 -1.96 -0.65
N LEU A 726 -43.13 -1.63 0.45
CA LEU A 726 -43.71 -1.49 1.79
C LEU A 726 -44.49 -0.20 2.02
N GLY A 727 -44.69 0.63 0.98
CA GLY A 727 -45.43 1.90 1.04
C GLY A 727 -44.67 3.07 1.62
N ARG A 728 -43.30 3.01 1.62
CA ARG A 728 -42.45 4.10 2.07
C ARG A 728 -42.11 5.03 0.92
N THR A 729 -42.27 6.35 1.11
CA THR A 729 -42.07 7.36 0.06
C THR A 729 -40.73 8.05 0.04
N ALA A 730 -40.02 8.07 1.17
CA ALA A 730 -38.66 8.60 1.26
C ALA A 730 -37.65 7.50 0.95
N SER A 731 -36.55 7.84 0.25
CA SER A 731 -35.50 6.90 -0.11
C SER A 731 -34.95 6.14 1.12
N VAL A 732 -34.68 4.84 0.96
CA VAL A 732 -34.07 4.01 1.99
C VAL A 732 -32.70 4.54 2.38
N GLY A 733 -31.93 5.08 1.46
CA GLY A 733 -30.61 5.67 1.70
C GLY A 733 -30.63 6.95 2.55
N GLN A 734 -31.79 7.57 2.75
CA GLN A 734 -31.99 8.76 3.60
C GLN A 734 -32.50 8.40 5.01
N GLN A 735 -32.77 7.13 5.27
CA GLN A 735 -33.24 6.70 6.58
C GLN A 735 -32.07 6.61 7.58
N PRO A 736 -32.34 6.88 8.88
CA PRO A 736 -31.34 6.67 9.90
C PRO A 736 -30.98 5.17 10.01
N TRP A 737 -29.73 4.91 10.32
CA TRP A 737 -29.30 3.54 10.60
C TRP A 737 -30.04 2.99 11.83
N PRO A 738 -30.56 1.75 11.80
CA PRO A 738 -31.32 1.21 12.89
C PRO A 738 -30.47 0.95 14.15
N SER A 739 -31.01 1.26 15.32
CA SER A 739 -30.37 0.98 16.59
C SER A 739 -30.98 -0.25 17.27
N PHE A 740 -30.16 -1.08 17.89
CA PHE A 740 -30.64 -2.21 18.66
C PHE A 740 -31.01 -1.83 20.10
N GLN A 741 -31.99 -2.54 20.69
CA GLN A 741 -32.38 -2.39 22.10
C GLN A 741 -31.81 -3.57 22.89
N ALA A 742 -31.13 -3.29 24.00
CA ALA A 742 -30.47 -4.29 24.85
C ALA A 742 -31.39 -5.43 25.28
N LYS A 743 -32.63 -5.10 25.68
CA LYS A 743 -33.65 -6.08 26.12
C LYS A 743 -33.96 -7.19 25.12
N TRP A 744 -33.79 -6.91 23.80
CA TRP A 744 -34.03 -7.92 22.76
C TRP A 744 -32.75 -8.68 22.34
N VAL A 745 -31.58 -8.19 22.72
CA VAL A 745 -30.31 -8.80 22.43
C VAL A 745 -29.82 -9.70 23.56
N GLU A 746 -30.16 -9.37 24.78
CA GLU A 746 -29.83 -10.17 25.95
C GLU A 746 -30.48 -11.55 25.80
N GLN A 747 -29.67 -12.58 25.81
CA GLN A 747 -30.14 -13.96 25.82
C GLN A 747 -30.67 -14.28 27.21
N ALA A 748 -31.92 -14.72 27.31
CA ALA A 748 -32.46 -15.22 28.59
C ALA A 748 -31.74 -16.51 29.00
N GLU A 749 -31.22 -17.26 28.05
CA GLU A 749 -30.58 -18.56 28.27
C GLU A 749 -29.36 -18.73 27.38
N TRP A 750 -28.35 -19.43 27.87
CA TRP A 750 -27.17 -19.82 27.11
C TRP A 750 -27.21 -21.31 26.76
N THR A 751 -27.01 -21.64 25.50
CA THR A 751 -26.78 -23.02 25.07
C THR A 751 -25.29 -23.32 25.07
N ILE A 752 -24.81 -24.08 26.04
CA ILE A 752 -23.38 -24.37 26.23
C ILE A 752 -23.10 -25.80 25.76
N PRO A 753 -22.25 -25.98 24.73
CA PRO A 753 -21.81 -27.29 24.25
C PRO A 753 -20.94 -28.00 25.28
N LEU A 754 -21.24 -29.27 25.53
CA LEU A 754 -20.46 -30.19 26.37
C LEU A 754 -19.56 -31.07 25.50
N GLN A 755 -18.29 -31.05 25.78
CA GLN A 755 -17.28 -31.85 25.08
C GLN A 755 -16.66 -32.86 26.04
N VAL A 756 -16.26 -34.01 25.49
CA VAL A 756 -15.42 -35.00 26.17
C VAL A 756 -14.21 -35.25 25.28
N ASN A 757 -13.00 -34.96 25.80
CA ASN A 757 -11.74 -35.02 25.07
C ASN A 757 -11.80 -34.25 23.74
N GLY A 758 -12.38 -32.98 23.78
CA GLY A 758 -12.48 -32.10 22.63
C GLY A 758 -13.59 -32.45 21.60
N LYS A 759 -14.35 -33.54 21.80
CA LYS A 759 -15.45 -33.90 20.90
C LYS A 759 -16.79 -33.53 21.51
N LEU A 760 -17.67 -32.87 20.75
CA LEU A 760 -19.03 -32.49 21.16
C LEU A 760 -19.84 -33.76 21.49
N ARG A 761 -20.48 -33.80 22.66
CA ARG A 761 -21.27 -34.93 23.13
C ARG A 761 -22.69 -34.54 23.50
N SER A 762 -22.90 -33.38 24.08
CA SER A 762 -24.20 -32.85 24.47
C SER A 762 -24.22 -31.33 24.43
N LYS A 763 -25.38 -30.74 24.71
CA LYS A 763 -25.56 -29.30 24.91
C LYS A 763 -26.48 -29.10 26.11
N ILE A 764 -26.14 -28.21 27.00
CA ILE A 764 -27.02 -27.79 28.10
C ILE A 764 -27.53 -26.36 27.82
N VAL A 765 -28.74 -26.09 28.36
CA VAL A 765 -29.33 -24.74 28.39
C VAL A 765 -29.30 -24.26 29.84
N VAL A 766 -28.72 -23.10 30.06
CA VAL A 766 -28.62 -22.48 31.39
C VAL A 766 -29.11 -21.02 31.31
N PRO A 767 -29.72 -20.47 32.39
CA PRO A 767 -30.10 -19.06 32.41
C PRO A 767 -28.90 -18.13 32.10
N ALA A 768 -29.15 -17.06 31.37
CA ALA A 768 -28.14 -16.04 31.14
C ALA A 768 -27.71 -15.42 32.48
N GLY A 769 -26.40 -15.25 32.67
CA GLY A 769 -25.84 -14.77 33.93
C GLY A 769 -25.51 -15.90 34.93
N SER A 770 -25.75 -17.19 34.58
CA SER A 770 -25.32 -18.29 35.41
C SER A 770 -23.83 -18.26 35.70
N SER A 771 -23.47 -18.45 36.92
CA SER A 771 -22.07 -18.54 37.36
C SER A 771 -21.39 -19.79 36.78
N LYS A 772 -20.07 -19.81 36.79
CA LYS A 772 -19.31 -21.00 36.39
C LYS A 772 -19.73 -22.25 37.14
N GLU A 773 -19.97 -22.12 38.42
CA GLU A 773 -20.40 -23.18 39.31
C GLU A 773 -21.78 -23.73 38.93
N GLU A 774 -22.74 -22.89 38.60
CA GLU A 774 -24.05 -23.27 38.10
C GLU A 774 -23.98 -23.96 36.75
N VAL A 775 -23.18 -23.39 35.81
CA VAL A 775 -22.97 -24.02 34.50
C VAL A 775 -22.37 -25.41 34.63
N LEU A 776 -21.37 -25.58 35.51
CA LEU A 776 -20.76 -26.90 35.75
C LEU A 776 -21.73 -27.87 36.44
N ALA A 777 -22.58 -27.36 37.35
CA ALA A 777 -23.62 -28.21 37.97
C ALA A 777 -24.64 -28.71 36.95
N HIS A 778 -25.13 -27.86 36.05
CA HIS A 778 -25.97 -28.25 34.93
C HIS A 778 -25.27 -29.23 33.98
N ALA A 779 -23.97 -29.01 33.70
CA ALA A 779 -23.19 -29.91 32.86
C ALA A 779 -23.04 -31.31 33.47
N HIS A 780 -22.79 -31.39 34.79
CA HIS A 780 -22.71 -32.67 35.52
C HIS A 780 -24.06 -33.40 35.64
N ALA A 781 -25.15 -32.64 35.61
CA ALA A 781 -26.50 -33.22 35.65
C ALA A 781 -27.00 -33.74 34.29
N ASP A 782 -26.28 -33.47 33.19
CA ASP A 782 -26.67 -33.92 31.84
C ASP A 782 -26.53 -35.43 31.69
N PRO A 783 -27.66 -36.16 31.42
CA PRO A 783 -27.63 -37.63 31.33
C PRO A 783 -26.67 -38.17 30.23
N LYS A 784 -26.61 -37.45 29.11
CA LYS A 784 -25.73 -37.86 27.98
C LYS A 784 -24.27 -37.74 28.32
N LEU A 785 -23.90 -36.73 29.13
CA LEU A 785 -22.53 -36.61 29.62
C LEU A 785 -22.16 -37.77 30.53
N GLY A 786 -23.09 -38.22 31.43
CA GLY A 786 -22.90 -39.37 32.31
C GLY A 786 -22.56 -40.63 31.57
N GLU A 787 -23.22 -40.92 30.44
CA GLU A 787 -22.95 -42.07 29.57
C GLU A 787 -21.51 -42.05 29.03
N TRP A 788 -20.98 -40.87 28.65
CA TRP A 788 -19.64 -40.73 28.12
C TRP A 788 -18.54 -40.76 29.18
N LEU A 789 -18.83 -40.34 30.39
CA LEU A 789 -17.91 -40.38 31.52
C LEU A 789 -17.80 -41.80 32.11
N GLN A 790 -18.80 -42.69 31.89
CA GLN A 790 -18.83 -44.07 32.39
C GLN A 790 -18.51 -44.21 33.90
N GLY A 791 -18.93 -43.23 34.68
CA GLY A 791 -18.67 -43.19 36.13
C GLY A 791 -17.22 -42.83 36.52
N LYS A 792 -16.35 -42.50 35.58
CA LYS A 792 -14.99 -42.06 35.87
C LYS A 792 -14.97 -40.54 36.14
N PRO A 793 -14.32 -40.09 37.19
CA PRO A 793 -14.14 -38.65 37.40
C PRO A 793 -13.23 -38.03 36.33
N PRO A 794 -13.56 -36.88 35.81
CA PRO A 794 -12.71 -36.19 34.80
C PRO A 794 -11.36 -35.77 35.45
N ARG A 795 -10.26 -35.95 34.75
CA ARG A 795 -8.93 -35.50 35.16
C ARG A 795 -8.84 -33.97 35.20
N LYS A 796 -9.55 -33.30 34.28
CA LYS A 796 -9.61 -31.86 34.18
C LYS A 796 -10.91 -31.41 33.55
N VAL A 797 -11.53 -30.36 34.05
CA VAL A 797 -12.67 -29.67 33.44
C VAL A 797 -12.21 -28.31 32.97
N ILE A 798 -12.36 -28.04 31.65
CA ILE A 798 -12.01 -26.77 31.02
C ILE A 798 -13.34 -26.08 30.71
N TYR A 799 -13.60 -24.96 31.41
CA TYR A 799 -14.71 -24.06 31.11
C TYR A 799 -14.21 -22.83 30.36
N VAL A 800 -14.72 -22.62 29.17
CA VAL A 800 -14.54 -21.37 28.43
C VAL A 800 -15.84 -20.59 28.60
N GLU A 801 -15.75 -19.43 29.24
CA GLU A 801 -16.89 -18.64 29.67
C GLU A 801 -17.90 -18.45 28.54
N HIS A 802 -19.14 -18.89 28.80
CA HIS A 802 -20.31 -18.86 27.91
C HIS A 802 -20.14 -19.56 26.55
N LYS A 803 -19.04 -20.29 26.31
CA LYS A 803 -18.75 -20.91 25.01
C LYS A 803 -18.77 -22.43 25.03
N LEU A 804 -18.16 -23.07 26.00
CA LEU A 804 -18.11 -24.52 26.10
C LEU A 804 -17.63 -25.02 27.45
N VAL A 805 -18.01 -26.28 27.77
CA VAL A 805 -17.38 -27.07 28.83
C VAL A 805 -16.75 -28.30 28.22
N ASN A 806 -15.47 -28.55 28.46
CA ASN A 806 -14.77 -29.72 27.99
C ASN A 806 -14.25 -30.55 29.18
N PHE A 807 -14.68 -31.80 29.24
CA PHE A 807 -14.28 -32.80 30.24
C PHE A 807 -13.14 -33.64 29.67
N VAL A 808 -11.97 -33.63 30.29
CA VAL A 808 -10.83 -34.43 29.92
C VAL A 808 -10.81 -35.65 30.83
N VAL A 809 -10.97 -36.85 30.28
CA VAL A 809 -11.06 -38.14 30.96
C VAL A 809 -9.79 -38.95 30.84
#